data_3809e99b6543d0816fa300c8fd707a52
#
_entry.id   3809e99b6543d0816fa300c8fd707a52
#
_cell.length_a   1.000
_cell.length_b   1.000
_cell.length_c   1.000
_cell.angle_alpha   90.00
_cell.angle_beta   90.00
_cell.angle_gamma   90.00
#
_symmetry.space_group_name_H-M   'P 1'
#
loop_
_entity.id
_entity.type
_entity.pdbx_description
1 polymer ?
#
loop_
_entity_poly.entity_id
_entity_poly.type
_entity_poly.pdbx_seq_one_letter_code
_entity_poly.pdbx_strand_id
1 'polypeptide(L)'
;MDIKCLNWFESKGENRALFLKARDRNNDSVFIKFEHNYYYVVRESTKNELTIVPKYSKCLGDMNIVNIDERVITNTAVKNYVPENSTLWLIAHPSKLVIKEELMAEFLNITWFFLINNIVPDGCFRLNTDYLTLIRKGCYFCNNPELCFKNPIPRFDVSKTYLYFDIECQFEKKFPSVFTNPVSHISCCYIDKFNKEYKFTIVNKELLSQEELDKAGDILQIDTVNEMDYDADIVLCSEITLLRIVKKLLELSFDYIVTFNGHNFDIKYLSTRLTILTNEYILFKTPDKAEAVRLCVYERNLASHKGAGGMANTTYHVNNNNGTLFFDLYAYIQKTEKLDSYKLDSIAKHAFYCKSVACPDKNGNYMFVGNNSTDAKGKAELFSAVLATGNYITINDHVCKVVRKEIYPSEFKVVLDMKNAFTPITNETYELSFGKDNVSLSDMYKNFTLVTAIEMANYCLHDAVLCKHLWKHYGIETKIDAAAATYILPQCLAFEYRASTLIKGPLLQLLLETKTVLVKSGKQKKLPYEGGRVFAPKKKMFTNNVMIFDYNSLYPNVCIYGNLSPETLVSVVVSSNRLEYDINLKQLKKKFPQPNYILVECEPRSEDLISEVAIFDRQQRGIIPKLLLNFLDKRAKYKKMLKEAENSSDKEIYDSMQYMYKIIANSVYGLMGFRSSVLYSYASAKSCTSIGRSMITYLDSVLNGAKLVDGFLELASNPTNPFFGGFGKKEISTSIDPSITMNFNSVYGDTDSVFLEVDSKDVETTLVVAKELEKIINSIVLFDNFRIEFEAVYKNLIMQSKKKYSTLKIAAGSKNADSAVRINKGTSETRRDVSKFHKCMIKKYKTQLSDTLSAGILTDKQVCVDTLKSLELDLMLEFEMRQSPLEMFLLSRTHHCNYKLNDNPNMALVNKYNSENVEAIEIGERYYFAYVCPETLPWQKKLTNIKTFERIVDKSFTLDGERIFYEIYFKRLATEIVNLLDNKVLSTQLFEKLFGTKPIFYS
;
A
#
# COMPACT_ATOMS: atom_id res chain seq x y z
N MET A 1 26.73 19.03 -21.75
CA MET A 1 26.06 17.73 -22.04
C MET A 1 24.73 17.72 -21.28
N ASP A 2 23.61 17.56 -21.98
CA ASP A 2 22.29 17.48 -21.34
C ASP A 2 22.03 16.03 -20.95
N ILE A 3 21.67 15.79 -19.68
CA ILE A 3 21.40 14.45 -19.16
C ILE A 3 20.09 14.40 -18.37
N LYS A 4 19.49 13.20 -18.31
CA LYS A 4 18.45 12.84 -17.36
C LYS A 4 18.98 11.80 -16.39
N CYS A 5 18.88 12.07 -15.08
CA CYS A 5 19.28 11.15 -14.03
C CYS A 5 18.31 9.96 -13.97
N LEU A 6 18.82 8.73 -13.93
CA LEU A 6 18.03 7.49 -13.88
C LEU A 6 18.16 6.77 -12.54
N ASN A 7 19.38 6.62 -12.03
CA ASN A 7 19.64 5.96 -10.76
C ASN A 7 20.96 6.38 -10.14
N TRP A 8 20.96 6.52 -8.82
CA TRP A 8 22.13 6.78 -8.01
C TRP A 8 22.45 5.56 -7.16
N PHE A 9 23.69 5.14 -7.12
CA PHE A 9 24.10 3.96 -6.37
C PHE A 9 25.54 4.09 -5.84
N GLU A 10 25.78 3.46 -4.69
CA GLU A 10 27.12 3.36 -4.09
C GLU A 10 27.77 2.07 -4.52
N SER A 11 29.06 2.07 -4.83
CA SER A 11 29.82 0.83 -5.02
C SER A 11 29.88 0.04 -3.72
N LYS A 12 29.86 -1.29 -3.83
CA LYS A 12 29.87 -2.21 -2.68
C LYS A 12 31.26 -2.77 -2.36
N GLY A 13 32.30 -2.37 -3.10
CA GLY A 13 33.66 -2.84 -2.93
C GLY A 13 34.46 -2.09 -1.84
N GLU A 14 35.78 -2.32 -1.82
CA GLU A 14 36.68 -1.69 -0.84
C GLU A 14 36.83 -0.19 -1.05
N ASN A 15 36.90 0.24 -2.32
CA ASN A 15 37.00 1.66 -2.71
C ASN A 15 35.63 2.25 -3.01
N ARG A 16 34.87 2.55 -1.97
CA ARG A 16 33.53 3.08 -2.11
C ARG A 16 33.51 4.35 -2.95
N ALA A 17 32.61 4.37 -3.93
CA ALA A 17 32.35 5.53 -4.77
C ALA A 17 30.83 5.67 -4.96
N LEU A 18 30.38 6.91 -5.17
CA LEU A 18 29.01 7.20 -5.57
C LEU A 18 28.98 7.29 -7.10
N PHE A 19 28.01 6.68 -7.73
CA PHE A 19 27.78 6.71 -9.17
C PHE A 19 26.39 7.24 -9.49
N LEU A 20 26.31 8.04 -10.56
CA LEU A 20 25.06 8.34 -11.25
C LEU A 20 25.04 7.56 -12.56
N LYS A 21 23.94 6.86 -12.84
CA LYS A 21 23.57 6.37 -14.16
C LYS A 21 22.56 7.35 -14.77
N ALA A 22 22.81 7.84 -15.96
CA ALA A 22 22.00 8.81 -16.67
C ALA A 22 21.90 8.47 -18.17
N ARG A 23 20.98 9.14 -18.87
CA ARG A 23 20.86 9.14 -20.33
C ARG A 23 21.05 10.56 -20.87
N ASP A 24 21.74 10.68 -21.98
CA ASP A 24 21.82 11.94 -22.72
C ASP A 24 20.66 12.09 -23.72
N ARG A 25 20.63 13.19 -24.48
CA ARG A 25 19.58 13.42 -25.51
C ARG A 25 19.61 12.45 -26.68
N ASN A 26 20.76 11.78 -26.92
CA ASN A 26 20.90 10.74 -27.93
C ASN A 26 20.49 9.35 -27.39
N ASN A 27 20.01 9.31 -26.15
CA ASN A 27 19.66 8.10 -25.44
C ASN A 27 20.85 7.16 -25.13
N ASP A 28 22.06 7.72 -25.12
CA ASP A 28 23.25 6.95 -24.72
C ASP A 28 23.45 6.95 -23.21
N SER A 29 23.92 5.82 -22.68
CA SER A 29 24.18 5.69 -21.25
C SER A 29 25.41 6.50 -20.85
N VAL A 30 25.23 7.36 -19.85
CA VAL A 30 26.27 8.17 -19.22
C VAL A 30 26.40 7.78 -17.77
N PHE A 31 27.61 7.48 -17.33
CA PHE A 31 27.93 7.21 -15.94
C PHE A 31 28.83 8.30 -15.39
N ILE A 32 28.52 8.81 -14.20
CA ILE A 32 29.34 9.82 -13.52
C ILE A 32 29.73 9.27 -12.16
N LYS A 33 31.02 9.18 -11.91
CA LYS A 33 31.63 8.76 -10.66
C LYS A 33 31.91 9.98 -9.79
N PHE A 34 31.59 9.91 -8.52
CA PHE A 34 31.87 10.90 -7.50
C PHE A 34 32.66 10.28 -6.37
N GLU A 35 33.36 11.10 -5.61
CA GLU A 35 33.94 10.65 -4.36
C GLU A 35 32.85 10.30 -3.34
N HIS A 36 33.03 9.19 -2.63
CA HIS A 36 32.19 8.83 -1.51
C HIS A 36 32.65 9.57 -0.27
N ASN A 37 31.77 10.38 0.32
CA ASN A 37 32.04 11.09 1.55
C ASN A 37 31.02 10.73 2.63
N TYR A 38 31.48 10.65 3.87
CA TYR A 38 30.64 10.64 5.07
C TYR A 38 30.48 12.08 5.55
N TYR A 39 29.26 12.50 5.87
CA TYR A 39 28.96 13.85 6.27
C TYR A 39 28.65 13.88 7.77
N TYR A 40 29.29 14.80 8.48
CA TYR A 40 29.20 14.96 9.93
C TYR A 40 28.84 16.39 10.26
N VAL A 41 27.88 16.59 11.16
CA VAL A 41 27.55 17.90 11.72
C VAL A 41 28.10 17.95 13.15
N VAL A 42 28.98 18.88 13.41
CA VAL A 42 29.69 18.99 14.70
C VAL A 42 29.72 20.44 15.19
N ARG A 43 29.85 20.65 16.50
CA ARG A 43 30.09 21.94 17.11
C ARG A 43 31.53 22.41 16.81
N GLU A 44 31.79 23.70 16.88
CA GLU A 44 33.11 24.25 16.65
C GLU A 44 34.16 23.71 17.62
N SER A 45 33.79 23.50 18.88
CA SER A 45 34.67 22.86 19.88
C SER A 45 35.11 21.48 19.44
N THR A 46 34.17 20.64 19.01
CA THR A 46 34.46 19.29 18.50
C THR A 46 35.31 19.32 17.23
N LYS A 47 35.07 20.26 16.32
CA LYS A 47 35.91 20.48 15.12
C LYS A 47 37.35 20.74 15.49
N ASN A 48 37.60 21.61 16.47
CA ASN A 48 38.92 21.98 16.90
C ASN A 48 39.70 20.85 17.61
N GLU A 49 38.98 19.90 18.20
CA GLU A 49 39.53 18.65 18.79
C GLU A 49 39.91 17.60 17.75
N LEU A 50 39.42 17.70 16.50
CA LEU A 50 39.70 16.72 15.45
C LEU A 50 41.14 16.91 14.92
N THR A 51 41.99 15.91 15.15
CA THR A 51 43.35 15.86 14.61
C THR A 51 43.42 15.52 13.11
N ILE A 52 42.28 15.17 12.51
CA ILE A 52 42.17 14.78 11.09
C ILE A 52 41.74 16.02 10.30
N VAL A 53 42.50 16.37 9.28
CA VAL A 53 42.16 17.47 8.36
C VAL A 53 40.95 17.04 7.54
N PRO A 54 39.80 17.70 7.69
CA PRO A 54 38.63 17.35 6.89
C PRO A 54 38.89 17.75 5.43
N LYS A 55 38.50 16.87 4.49
CA LYS A 55 38.63 17.13 3.05
C LYS A 55 37.75 18.30 2.61
N TYR A 56 36.65 18.52 3.29
CA TYR A 56 35.73 19.63 3.11
C TYR A 56 35.18 20.05 4.47
N SER A 57 35.14 21.33 4.74
CA SER A 57 34.42 21.86 5.89
C SER A 57 33.68 23.14 5.51
N LYS A 58 32.38 23.20 5.83
CA LYS A 58 31.54 24.37 5.60
C LYS A 58 30.92 24.80 6.93
N CYS A 59 31.13 26.07 7.29
CA CYS A 59 30.43 26.66 8.42
C CYS A 59 28.95 26.79 8.07
N LEU A 60 28.09 26.14 8.86
CA LEU A 60 26.65 26.26 8.76
C LEU A 60 26.12 27.52 9.48
N GLY A 61 26.99 28.24 10.17
CA GLY A 61 26.66 29.42 10.97
C GLY A 61 26.05 29.09 12.32
N ASP A 62 25.44 30.07 12.93
CA ASP A 62 24.72 29.89 14.19
C ASP A 62 23.41 29.17 13.93
N MET A 63 23.29 27.99 14.52
CA MET A 63 22.10 27.14 14.39
C MET A 63 21.46 26.88 15.75
N ASN A 64 20.15 26.87 15.77
CA ASN A 64 19.38 26.51 16.95
C ASN A 64 19.42 24.99 17.15
N ILE A 65 19.93 24.54 18.28
CA ILE A 65 19.97 23.13 18.67
C ILE A 65 18.76 22.80 19.52
N VAL A 66 17.89 21.95 19.01
CA VAL A 66 16.71 21.46 19.74
C VAL A 66 16.98 20.05 20.22
N ASN A 67 16.96 19.87 21.54
CA ASN A 67 17.02 18.55 22.15
C ASN A 67 15.60 17.97 22.29
N ILE A 68 15.35 16.81 21.69
CA ILE A 68 14.03 16.15 21.67
C ILE A 68 13.84 15.24 22.90
N ASP A 69 14.36 15.60 24.04
CA ASP A 69 14.16 14.85 25.28
C ASP A 69 13.03 15.48 26.10
N GLU A 70 11.84 14.83 26.06
CA GLU A 70 10.72 15.22 26.91
C GLU A 70 10.90 14.69 28.31
N ARG A 71 11.23 15.59 29.24
CA ARG A 71 11.18 15.30 30.69
C ARG A 71 9.78 15.55 31.21
N VAL A 72 9.26 14.61 31.96
CA VAL A 72 8.04 14.78 32.73
C VAL A 72 8.23 15.88 33.76
N ILE A 73 7.49 16.98 33.61
CA ILE A 73 7.55 18.11 34.53
C ILE A 73 6.41 17.98 35.53
N THR A 74 6.76 17.89 36.80
CA THR A 74 5.81 17.97 37.94
C THR A 74 5.36 19.42 38.16
N ASN A 75 4.22 19.62 38.88
CA ASN A 75 3.51 20.89 39.07
C ASN A 75 4.33 22.13 39.44
N THR A 76 5.53 21.98 39.92
CA THR A 76 6.35 23.05 40.51
C THR A 76 7.44 23.59 39.60
N ALA A 77 7.70 22.95 38.47
CA ALA A 77 8.82 23.36 37.59
C ALA A 77 8.37 23.48 36.13
N VAL A 78 8.19 24.70 35.66
CA VAL A 78 8.03 25.02 34.24
C VAL A 78 9.43 25.14 33.65
N LYS A 79 9.85 24.17 32.83
CA LYS A 79 11.07 24.28 32.02
C LYS A 79 10.68 24.70 30.62
N ASN A 80 11.13 25.88 30.22
CA ASN A 80 11.07 26.30 28.83
C ASN A 80 12.14 25.51 28.03
N TYR A 81 11.73 24.98 26.89
CA TYR A 81 12.67 24.48 25.92
C TYR A 81 13.31 25.70 25.23
N VAL A 82 14.49 26.07 25.64
CA VAL A 82 15.24 27.15 24.98
C VAL A 82 16.20 26.48 23.99
N PRO A 83 16.11 26.80 22.69
CA PRO A 83 17.10 26.33 21.73
C PRO A 83 18.48 26.89 22.10
N GLU A 84 19.47 26.02 22.11
CA GLU A 84 20.85 26.42 22.36
C GLU A 84 21.47 26.87 21.02
N ASN A 85 21.87 28.12 20.93
CA ASN A 85 22.56 28.66 19.74
C ASN A 85 24.03 28.25 19.76
N SER A 86 24.49 27.65 18.66
CA SER A 86 25.87 27.20 18.51
C SER A 86 26.30 27.34 17.05
N THR A 87 27.55 27.73 16.84
CA THR A 87 28.18 27.64 15.52
C THR A 87 28.47 26.20 15.19
N LEU A 88 27.90 25.74 14.09
CA LEU A 88 28.04 24.35 13.62
C LEU A 88 28.84 24.28 12.32
N TRP A 89 29.50 23.17 12.16
CA TRP A 89 30.27 22.84 10.99
C TRP A 89 29.80 21.56 10.33
N LEU A 90 29.66 21.56 9.03
CA LEU A 90 29.49 20.37 8.21
C LEU A 90 30.87 19.93 7.72
N ILE A 91 31.25 18.71 8.03
CA ILE A 91 32.53 18.11 7.66
C ILE A 91 32.22 16.93 6.71
N ALA A 92 32.93 16.89 5.56
CA ALA A 92 32.89 15.75 4.66
C ALA A 92 34.28 15.04 4.67
N HIS A 93 34.26 13.73 4.94
CA HIS A 93 35.47 12.91 4.99
C HIS A 93 35.26 11.58 4.25
N PRO A 94 36.25 11.11 3.44
CA PRO A 94 36.13 9.87 2.67
C PRO A 94 36.08 8.62 3.55
N SER A 95 36.66 8.64 4.75
CA SER A 95 36.62 7.52 5.69
C SER A 95 35.58 7.74 6.77
N LYS A 96 35.01 6.65 7.27
CA LYS A 96 34.08 6.71 8.41
C LYS A 96 34.83 7.09 9.67
N LEU A 97 34.52 8.25 10.26
CA LEU A 97 35.10 8.75 11.51
C LEU A 97 34.24 8.33 12.71
N VAL A 98 34.89 8.17 13.85
CA VAL A 98 34.21 8.04 15.15
C VAL A 98 34.26 9.39 15.84
N ILE A 99 33.12 10.07 15.87
CA ILE A 99 33.00 11.41 16.45
C ILE A 99 32.16 11.32 17.72
N LYS A 100 32.68 11.82 18.85
CA LYS A 100 32.05 11.71 20.16
C LYS A 100 30.72 12.48 20.25
N GLU A 101 30.64 13.63 19.60
CA GLU A 101 29.46 14.50 19.57
C GLU A 101 29.00 14.75 18.14
N GLU A 102 28.62 13.68 17.44
CA GLU A 102 28.03 13.79 16.11
C GLU A 102 26.55 14.18 16.25
N LEU A 103 26.20 15.31 15.63
CA LEU A 103 24.82 15.78 15.51
C LEU A 103 24.23 15.31 14.18
N MET A 104 22.94 14.98 14.16
CA MET A 104 22.25 14.57 12.93
C MET A 104 22.78 13.28 12.25
N ALA A 105 23.43 12.39 12.99
CA ALA A 105 23.92 11.08 12.51
C ALA A 105 22.83 10.17 11.86
N GLU A 106 21.57 10.52 12.06
CA GLU A 106 20.42 9.74 11.57
C GLU A 106 20.09 10.01 10.09
N PHE A 107 20.69 11.02 9.46
CA PHE A 107 20.45 11.36 8.07
C PHE A 107 21.41 10.61 7.13
N LEU A 108 20.90 10.23 5.95
CA LEU A 108 21.68 9.49 4.96
C LEU A 108 22.73 10.37 4.29
N ASN A 109 23.95 9.87 4.13
CA ASN A 109 25.03 10.60 3.46
C ASN A 109 24.68 11.03 2.03
N ILE A 110 23.96 10.19 1.29
CA ILE A 110 23.53 10.52 -0.06
C ILE A 110 22.52 11.67 -0.10
N THR A 111 21.66 11.81 0.93
CA THR A 111 20.76 12.96 1.07
C THR A 111 21.54 14.24 1.31
N TRP A 112 22.59 14.20 2.15
CA TRP A 112 23.52 15.30 2.31
C TRP A 112 24.19 15.70 1.00
N PHE A 113 24.66 14.70 0.23
CA PHE A 113 25.27 14.95 -1.08
C PHE A 113 24.33 15.70 -2.02
N PHE A 114 23.06 15.30 -2.12
CA PHE A 114 22.09 15.98 -2.98
C PHE A 114 21.81 17.41 -2.54
N LEU A 115 21.60 17.63 -1.24
CA LEU A 115 21.26 18.96 -0.72
C LEU A 115 22.44 19.94 -0.82
N ILE A 116 23.67 19.50 -0.54
CA ILE A 116 24.85 20.36 -0.62
C ILE A 116 25.15 20.78 -2.05
N ASN A 117 24.98 19.88 -3.02
CA ASN A 117 25.26 20.12 -4.43
C ASN A 117 24.02 20.61 -5.20
N ASN A 118 22.89 20.85 -4.52
CA ASN A 118 21.63 21.28 -5.12
C ASN A 118 21.14 20.37 -6.27
N ILE A 119 21.27 19.06 -6.09
CA ILE A 119 20.91 18.04 -7.08
C ILE A 119 19.55 17.44 -6.75
N VAL A 120 18.63 17.45 -7.73
CA VAL A 120 17.37 16.70 -7.67
C VAL A 120 17.62 15.28 -8.20
N PRO A 121 17.33 14.23 -7.42
CA PRO A 121 17.74 12.85 -7.76
C PRO A 121 17.26 12.34 -9.12
N ASP A 122 16.05 12.74 -9.57
CA ASP A 122 15.46 12.38 -10.89
C ASP A 122 15.55 13.54 -11.90
N GLY A 123 16.35 14.57 -11.62
CA GLY A 123 16.42 15.81 -12.39
C GLY A 123 17.03 15.63 -13.78
N CYS A 124 16.78 16.63 -14.63
CA CYS A 124 17.48 16.83 -15.89
C CYS A 124 18.43 18.02 -15.76
N PHE A 125 19.65 17.87 -16.24
CA PHE A 125 20.70 18.85 -16.08
C PHE A 125 21.48 19.08 -17.37
N ARG A 126 21.91 20.31 -17.59
CA ARG A 126 22.96 20.66 -18.53
C ARG A 126 24.28 20.67 -17.76
N LEU A 127 25.06 19.62 -17.91
CA LEU A 127 26.33 19.47 -17.22
C LEU A 127 27.40 20.44 -17.76
N ASN A 128 28.13 21.06 -16.85
CA ASN A 128 29.37 21.74 -17.22
C ASN A 128 30.49 20.72 -17.31
N THR A 129 30.97 20.49 -18.52
CA THR A 129 31.98 19.47 -18.85
C THR A 129 33.38 19.80 -18.35
N ASP A 130 33.66 21.02 -17.98
CA ASP A 130 34.99 21.46 -17.43
C ASP A 130 35.29 20.76 -16.09
N TYR A 131 34.26 20.26 -15.41
CA TYR A 131 34.35 19.52 -14.14
C TYR A 131 34.31 18.01 -14.32
N LEU A 132 34.30 17.52 -15.57
CA LEU A 132 34.24 16.10 -15.91
C LEU A 132 35.55 15.61 -16.50
N THR A 133 36.13 14.59 -15.90
CA THR A 133 37.31 13.89 -16.44
C THR A 133 36.89 12.54 -16.99
N LEU A 134 37.16 12.28 -18.24
CA LEU A 134 36.85 11.02 -18.90
C LEU A 134 37.68 9.89 -18.27
N ILE A 135 37.03 8.87 -17.72
CA ILE A 135 37.65 7.63 -17.25
C ILE A 135 37.74 6.64 -18.42
N ARG A 136 36.60 6.45 -19.10
CA ARG A 136 36.44 5.64 -20.31
C ARG A 136 35.18 6.03 -21.05
N LYS A 137 34.97 5.55 -22.29
CA LYS A 137 33.77 5.87 -23.10
C LYS A 137 32.47 5.72 -22.25
N GLY A 138 31.75 6.80 -22.14
CA GLY A 138 30.48 6.88 -21.39
C GLY A 138 30.61 6.90 -19.86
N CYS A 139 31.84 6.97 -19.29
CA CYS A 139 32.06 7.05 -17.85
C CYS A 139 33.03 8.17 -17.50
N TYR A 140 32.62 9.09 -16.64
CA TYR A 140 33.33 10.29 -16.25
C TYR A 140 33.50 10.36 -14.72
N PHE A 141 34.56 11.02 -14.28
CA PHE A 141 34.75 11.43 -12.89
C PHE A 141 34.37 12.90 -12.74
N CYS A 142 33.56 13.22 -11.75
CA CYS A 142 33.17 14.60 -11.45
C CYS A 142 33.93 15.10 -10.21
N ASN A 143 34.78 16.11 -10.42
CA ASN A 143 35.59 16.71 -9.35
C ASN A 143 34.88 17.82 -8.57
N ASN A 144 33.85 18.45 -9.14
CA ASN A 144 33.04 19.48 -8.48
C ASN A 144 31.55 19.33 -8.83
N PRO A 145 30.79 18.55 -8.05
CA PRO A 145 29.36 18.29 -8.33
C PRO A 145 28.50 19.55 -8.34
N GLU A 146 28.71 20.46 -7.41
CA GLU A 146 27.95 21.73 -7.29
C GLU A 146 28.01 22.55 -8.58
N LEU A 147 29.21 22.77 -9.11
CA LEU A 147 29.38 23.54 -10.34
C LEU A 147 29.03 22.76 -11.61
N CYS A 148 29.23 21.44 -11.60
CA CYS A 148 28.88 20.56 -12.72
C CYS A 148 27.38 20.52 -12.95
N PHE A 149 26.57 20.43 -11.89
CA PHE A 149 25.08 20.28 -11.92
C PHE A 149 24.35 21.62 -11.72
N LYS A 150 25.00 22.73 -11.84
CA LYS A 150 24.44 24.07 -11.56
C LYS A 150 23.19 24.41 -12.42
N ASN A 151 23.08 23.86 -13.62
CA ASN A 151 22.07 24.25 -14.60
C ASN A 151 20.98 23.17 -14.77
N PRO A 152 19.89 23.15 -13.96
CA PRO A 152 18.75 22.31 -14.22
C PRO A 152 18.06 22.76 -15.51
N ILE A 153 17.56 21.80 -16.29
CA ILE A 153 16.83 22.03 -17.53
C ILE A 153 15.44 21.40 -17.49
N PRO A 154 14.51 21.82 -18.36
CA PRO A 154 13.20 21.18 -18.47
C PRO A 154 13.34 19.67 -18.71
N ARG A 155 12.39 18.91 -18.15
CA ARG A 155 12.35 17.45 -18.32
C ARG A 155 12.26 17.10 -19.80
N PHE A 156 12.98 16.08 -20.20
CA PHE A 156 12.88 15.44 -21.51
C PHE A 156 12.79 13.92 -21.34
N ASP A 157 12.12 13.28 -22.28
CA ASP A 157 11.95 11.83 -22.24
C ASP A 157 13.17 11.11 -22.79
N VAL A 158 13.46 9.97 -22.20
CA VAL A 158 14.51 9.04 -22.63
C VAL A 158 13.93 7.64 -22.65
N SER A 159 14.34 6.84 -23.63
CA SER A 159 13.98 5.41 -23.64
C SER A 159 14.83 4.68 -22.60
N LYS A 160 14.18 3.83 -21.81
CA LYS A 160 14.83 3.02 -20.78
C LYS A 160 14.90 1.57 -21.26
N THR A 161 15.83 0.81 -20.71
CA THR A 161 16.03 -0.60 -21.01
C THR A 161 15.46 -1.46 -19.89
N TYR A 162 14.69 -2.49 -20.25
CA TYR A 162 14.02 -3.37 -19.30
C TYR A 162 14.33 -4.83 -19.60
N LEU A 163 14.45 -5.63 -18.54
CA LEU A 163 14.40 -7.07 -18.61
C LEU A 163 13.33 -7.58 -17.67
N TYR A 164 12.33 -8.24 -18.22
CA TYR A 164 11.32 -9.02 -17.50
C TYR A 164 11.64 -10.48 -17.74
N PHE A 165 11.70 -11.30 -16.68
CA PHE A 165 11.95 -12.72 -16.85
C PHE A 165 11.27 -13.53 -15.77
N ASP A 166 11.06 -14.81 -16.09
CA ASP A 166 10.49 -15.83 -15.23
C ASP A 166 11.19 -17.16 -15.49
N ILE A 167 11.22 -18.06 -14.50
CA ILE A 167 11.84 -19.38 -14.62
C ILE A 167 10.90 -20.49 -14.23
N GLU A 168 11.07 -21.66 -14.89
CA GLU A 168 10.48 -22.90 -14.46
C GLU A 168 11.56 -23.94 -14.15
N CYS A 169 11.34 -24.72 -13.09
CA CYS A 169 12.25 -25.75 -12.63
C CYS A 169 11.54 -27.10 -12.64
N GLN A 170 12.24 -28.15 -13.03
CA GLN A 170 11.68 -29.49 -12.98
C GLN A 170 11.37 -29.90 -11.54
N PHE A 171 10.17 -30.39 -11.25
CA PHE A 171 9.81 -30.99 -9.97
C PHE A 171 8.67 -32.02 -10.15
N GLU A 172 8.61 -33.00 -9.25
CA GLU A 172 7.53 -34.01 -9.30
C GLU A 172 6.42 -33.76 -8.27
N LYS A 173 6.78 -33.65 -7.01
CA LYS A 173 5.82 -33.52 -5.89
C LYS A 173 6.15 -32.43 -4.87
N LYS A 174 7.39 -31.92 -4.86
CA LYS A 174 7.88 -30.96 -3.86
C LYS A 174 8.38 -29.70 -4.55
N PHE A 175 8.44 -28.60 -3.78
CA PHE A 175 9.07 -27.37 -4.23
C PHE A 175 10.50 -27.66 -4.73
N PRO A 176 10.92 -27.11 -5.90
CA PRO A 176 12.18 -27.50 -6.52
C PRO A 176 13.39 -27.16 -5.66
N SER A 177 14.28 -28.13 -5.47
CA SER A 177 15.56 -27.97 -4.78
C SER A 177 16.66 -27.55 -5.75
N VAL A 178 17.39 -26.50 -5.44
CA VAL A 178 18.49 -25.98 -6.25
C VAL A 178 19.64 -27.02 -6.43
N PHE A 179 19.72 -28.03 -5.57
CA PHE A 179 20.75 -29.08 -5.62
C PHE A 179 20.40 -30.20 -6.60
N THR A 180 19.13 -30.55 -6.72
CA THR A 180 18.68 -31.74 -7.45
C THR A 180 17.83 -31.43 -8.68
N ASN A 181 17.07 -30.34 -8.69
CA ASN A 181 16.13 -30.05 -9.75
C ASN A 181 16.72 -29.06 -10.77
N PRO A 182 16.86 -29.44 -12.05
CA PRO A 182 17.36 -28.54 -13.08
C PRO A 182 16.35 -27.42 -13.40
N VAL A 183 16.90 -26.30 -13.89
CA VAL A 183 16.11 -25.28 -14.57
C VAL A 183 15.68 -25.82 -15.92
N SER A 184 14.37 -25.83 -16.16
CA SER A 184 13.81 -26.36 -17.43
C SER A 184 13.59 -25.26 -18.45
N HIS A 185 13.08 -24.09 -18.03
CA HIS A 185 12.77 -22.96 -18.90
C HIS A 185 13.19 -21.65 -18.26
N ILE A 186 13.62 -20.72 -19.11
CA ILE A 186 13.75 -19.31 -18.77
C ILE A 186 13.13 -18.51 -19.89
N SER A 187 12.13 -17.71 -19.57
CA SER A 187 11.51 -16.81 -20.53
C SER A 187 11.86 -15.37 -20.23
N CYS A 188 12.19 -14.62 -21.28
CA CYS A 188 12.61 -13.24 -21.21
C CYS A 188 11.76 -12.35 -22.13
N CYS A 189 11.37 -11.20 -21.63
CA CYS A 189 10.87 -10.07 -22.41
C CYS A 189 11.84 -8.90 -22.20
N TYR A 190 12.59 -8.55 -23.20
CA TYR A 190 13.63 -7.53 -23.17
C TYR A 190 13.23 -6.33 -24.02
N ILE A 191 13.39 -5.12 -23.51
CA ILE A 191 13.16 -3.87 -24.24
C ILE A 191 14.48 -3.10 -24.28
N ASP A 192 14.97 -2.83 -25.48
CA ASP A 192 16.21 -2.11 -25.70
C ASP A 192 16.06 -0.58 -25.65
N LYS A 193 17.18 0.15 -25.80
CA LYS A 193 17.21 1.61 -25.80
C LYS A 193 16.50 2.28 -26.98
N PHE A 194 16.10 1.51 -27.99
CA PHE A 194 15.34 1.96 -29.15
C PHE A 194 13.86 1.61 -29.03
N ASN A 195 13.42 1.09 -27.89
CA ASN A 195 12.08 0.56 -27.61
C ASN A 195 11.71 -0.66 -28.46
N LYS A 196 12.73 -1.38 -29.02
CA LYS A 196 12.48 -2.66 -29.68
C LYS A 196 12.29 -3.72 -28.58
N GLU A 197 11.25 -4.52 -28.71
CA GLU A 197 10.89 -5.60 -27.81
C GLU A 197 11.35 -6.94 -28.41
N TYR A 198 12.04 -7.73 -27.61
CA TYR A 198 12.48 -9.09 -27.92
C TYR A 198 11.84 -10.03 -26.91
N LYS A 199 11.29 -11.14 -27.40
CA LYS A 199 10.66 -12.18 -26.59
C LYS A 199 11.27 -13.52 -26.98
N PHE A 200 11.80 -14.25 -26.01
CA PHE A 200 12.36 -15.56 -26.25
C PHE A 200 12.28 -16.42 -24.99
N THR A 201 12.25 -17.73 -25.22
CA THR A 201 12.35 -18.73 -24.16
C THR A 201 13.51 -19.66 -24.45
N ILE A 202 14.33 -19.90 -23.43
CA ILE A 202 15.41 -20.86 -23.45
C ILE A 202 14.95 -22.12 -22.74
N VAL A 203 14.99 -23.26 -23.41
CA VAL A 203 14.56 -24.56 -22.92
C VAL A 203 15.76 -25.47 -22.72
N ASN A 204 15.81 -26.15 -21.59
CA ASN A 204 16.83 -27.13 -21.28
C ASN A 204 16.61 -28.42 -22.09
N LYS A 205 17.39 -28.61 -23.14
CA LYS A 205 17.33 -29.78 -24.03
C LYS A 205 17.71 -31.09 -23.36
N GLU A 206 18.44 -31.05 -22.23
CA GLU A 206 18.86 -32.27 -21.50
C GLU A 206 17.66 -32.97 -20.82
N LEU A 207 16.50 -32.35 -20.75
CA LEU A 207 15.25 -32.95 -20.26
C LEU A 207 14.44 -33.65 -21.35
N LEU A 208 14.82 -33.52 -22.62
CA LEU A 208 14.17 -34.14 -23.78
C LEU A 208 14.95 -35.41 -24.20
N SER A 209 14.25 -36.44 -24.67
CA SER A 209 14.87 -37.60 -25.28
C SER A 209 15.48 -37.24 -26.65
N GLN A 210 16.41 -38.06 -27.15
CA GLN A 210 16.96 -37.85 -28.47
C GLN A 210 15.88 -37.90 -29.57
N GLU A 211 14.90 -38.77 -29.45
CA GLU A 211 13.76 -38.86 -30.35
C GLU A 211 12.93 -37.56 -30.39
N GLU A 212 12.75 -36.90 -29.26
CA GLU A 212 12.05 -35.60 -29.16
C GLU A 212 12.89 -34.45 -29.74
N LEU A 213 14.22 -34.48 -29.55
CA LEU A 213 15.14 -33.51 -30.15
C LEU A 213 15.20 -33.62 -31.69
N ASP A 214 15.13 -34.86 -32.23
CA ASP A 214 15.06 -35.07 -33.66
C ASP A 214 13.76 -34.52 -34.30
N LYS A 215 12.71 -34.36 -33.53
CA LYS A 215 11.44 -33.71 -33.92
C LYS A 215 11.47 -32.16 -33.87
N ALA A 216 12.54 -31.59 -33.34
CA ALA A 216 12.60 -30.13 -33.09
C ALA A 216 12.64 -29.28 -34.39
N GLY A 217 13.00 -29.91 -35.54
CA GLY A 217 12.95 -29.26 -36.85
C GLY A 217 13.78 -27.96 -36.90
N ASP A 218 13.11 -26.84 -37.22
CA ASP A 218 13.75 -25.51 -37.36
C ASP A 218 13.99 -24.79 -36.03
N ILE A 219 13.68 -25.38 -34.87
CA ILE A 219 13.95 -24.76 -33.58
C ILE A 219 15.44 -24.62 -33.37
N LEU A 220 15.90 -23.40 -33.07
CA LEU A 220 17.31 -23.09 -32.87
C LEU A 220 17.93 -23.92 -31.73
N GLN A 221 18.94 -24.73 -32.02
CA GLN A 221 19.72 -25.44 -31.02
C GLN A 221 21.10 -24.83 -30.95
N ILE A 222 21.56 -24.48 -29.74
CA ILE A 222 22.86 -23.86 -29.50
C ILE A 222 23.64 -24.65 -28.44
N ASP A 223 24.94 -24.63 -28.56
CA ASP A 223 25.85 -25.23 -27.59
C ASP A 223 26.66 -24.21 -26.81
N THR A 224 26.76 -22.97 -27.32
CA THR A 224 27.48 -21.89 -26.64
C THR A 224 26.68 -20.60 -26.57
N VAL A 225 27.05 -19.75 -25.60
CA VAL A 225 26.36 -18.43 -25.34
C VAL A 225 26.47 -17.47 -26.54
N ASN A 226 27.53 -17.61 -27.35
CA ASN A 226 27.78 -16.71 -28.49
C ASN A 226 26.88 -16.99 -29.70
N GLU A 227 26.27 -18.17 -29.76
CA GLU A 227 25.31 -18.57 -30.80
C GLU A 227 23.86 -18.09 -30.52
N MET A 228 23.63 -17.49 -29.37
CA MET A 228 22.27 -17.01 -28.98
C MET A 228 21.76 -15.98 -29.96
N ASP A 229 20.67 -16.29 -30.62
CA ASP A 229 19.84 -15.38 -31.40
C ASP A 229 18.67 -14.87 -30.56
N TYR A 230 18.64 -13.56 -30.35
CA TYR A 230 17.59 -12.90 -29.54
C TYR A 230 16.30 -12.63 -30.33
N ASP A 231 16.28 -12.84 -31.63
CA ASP A 231 15.07 -12.78 -32.47
C ASP A 231 14.37 -14.16 -32.55
N ALA A 232 15.00 -15.26 -32.08
CA ALA A 232 14.40 -16.59 -32.02
C ALA A 232 13.41 -16.70 -30.85
N ASP A 233 12.18 -17.19 -31.10
CA ASP A 233 11.13 -17.33 -30.06
C ASP A 233 11.49 -18.42 -29.02
N ILE A 234 12.07 -19.56 -29.48
CA ILE A 234 12.45 -20.67 -28.61
C ILE A 234 13.86 -21.14 -29.00
N VAL A 235 14.71 -21.36 -27.98
CA VAL A 235 16.07 -21.81 -28.12
C VAL A 235 16.29 -23.03 -27.24
N LEU A 236 16.85 -24.11 -27.80
CA LEU A 236 17.19 -25.33 -27.06
C LEU A 236 18.69 -25.35 -26.75
N CYS A 237 19.08 -25.55 -25.49
CA CYS A 237 20.49 -25.71 -25.10
C CYS A 237 20.62 -26.52 -23.79
N SER A 238 21.87 -26.87 -23.42
CA SER A 238 22.12 -27.53 -22.13
C SER A 238 21.80 -26.59 -20.93
N GLU A 239 21.56 -27.14 -19.74
CA GLU A 239 21.35 -26.34 -18.54
C GLU A 239 22.51 -25.38 -18.27
N ILE A 240 23.73 -25.82 -18.46
CA ILE A 240 24.93 -24.98 -18.25
C ILE A 240 24.95 -23.79 -19.22
N THR A 241 24.67 -24.03 -20.51
CA THR A 241 24.60 -22.94 -21.51
C THR A 241 23.46 -21.97 -21.20
N LEU A 242 22.28 -22.46 -20.83
CA LEU A 242 21.14 -21.68 -20.38
C LEU A 242 21.52 -20.74 -19.21
N LEU A 243 22.14 -21.27 -18.16
CA LEU A 243 22.58 -20.49 -16.99
C LEU A 243 23.66 -19.46 -17.34
N ARG A 244 24.56 -19.75 -18.29
CA ARG A 244 25.56 -18.80 -18.79
C ARG A 244 24.97 -17.68 -19.63
N ILE A 245 23.91 -17.95 -20.41
CA ILE A 245 23.16 -16.91 -21.15
C ILE A 245 22.53 -15.95 -20.13
N VAL A 246 21.87 -16.48 -19.11
CA VAL A 246 21.27 -15.66 -18.04
C VAL A 246 22.33 -14.86 -17.29
N LYS A 247 23.46 -15.46 -16.96
CA LYS A 247 24.62 -14.75 -16.39
C LYS A 247 24.98 -13.54 -17.26
N LYS A 248 25.13 -13.74 -18.57
CA LYS A 248 25.46 -12.68 -19.52
C LYS A 248 24.38 -11.60 -19.54
N LEU A 249 23.08 -11.96 -19.56
CA LEU A 249 21.97 -11.03 -19.52
C LEU A 249 21.95 -10.20 -18.23
N LEU A 250 22.04 -10.83 -17.06
CA LEU A 250 22.01 -10.15 -15.77
C LEU A 250 23.24 -9.25 -15.53
N GLU A 251 24.39 -9.57 -16.14
CA GLU A 251 25.61 -8.75 -16.09
C GLU A 251 25.51 -7.48 -17.00
N LEU A 252 24.54 -7.43 -17.93
CA LEU A 252 24.26 -6.21 -18.69
C LEU A 252 23.68 -5.12 -17.78
N SER A 253 24.01 -3.87 -18.10
CA SER A 253 23.51 -2.73 -17.33
C SER A 253 22.14 -2.26 -17.82
N PHE A 254 21.10 -3.02 -17.55
CA PHE A 254 19.72 -2.58 -17.74
C PHE A 254 19.39 -1.39 -16.84
N ASP A 255 18.38 -0.60 -17.20
CA ASP A 255 17.85 0.41 -16.29
C ASP A 255 16.98 -0.27 -15.24
N TYR A 256 16.16 -1.25 -15.67
CA TYR A 256 15.30 -2.04 -14.76
C TYR A 256 15.40 -3.53 -15.08
N ILE A 257 15.46 -4.34 -14.04
CA ILE A 257 15.17 -5.77 -14.06
C ILE A 257 13.97 -6.01 -13.16
N VAL A 258 12.88 -6.48 -13.75
CA VAL A 258 11.57 -6.61 -13.07
C VAL A 258 11.14 -8.06 -13.07
N THR A 259 10.82 -8.58 -11.89
CA THR A 259 10.38 -9.97 -11.69
C THR A 259 9.16 -10.04 -10.79
N PHE A 260 8.54 -11.21 -10.73
CA PHE A 260 7.48 -11.50 -9.78
C PHE A 260 7.97 -12.54 -8.75
N ASN A 261 8.19 -12.13 -7.51
CA ASN A 261 8.81 -12.91 -6.43
C ASN A 261 10.26 -13.36 -6.73
N GLY A 262 10.89 -12.76 -7.74
CA GLY A 262 12.20 -13.20 -8.21
C GLY A 262 13.34 -12.97 -7.25
N HIS A 263 13.24 -12.00 -6.35
CA HIS A 263 14.23 -11.80 -5.29
C HIS A 263 14.27 -13.00 -4.32
N ASN A 264 13.13 -13.62 -4.05
CA ASN A 264 13.05 -14.76 -3.15
C ASN A 264 13.29 -16.10 -3.87
N PHE A 265 12.93 -16.21 -5.15
CA PHE A 265 13.03 -17.45 -5.90
C PHE A 265 13.98 -17.36 -7.11
N ASP A 266 13.58 -16.75 -8.22
CA ASP A 266 14.27 -16.84 -9.53
C ASP A 266 15.74 -16.46 -9.49
N ILE A 267 16.05 -15.25 -9.02
CA ILE A 267 17.42 -14.71 -8.98
C ILE A 267 18.30 -15.56 -8.06
N LYS A 268 17.76 -15.96 -6.92
CA LYS A 268 18.46 -16.78 -5.93
C LYS A 268 18.72 -18.19 -6.48
N TYR A 269 17.71 -18.79 -7.10
CA TYR A 269 17.81 -20.13 -7.69
C TYR A 269 18.87 -20.15 -8.79
N LEU A 270 18.77 -19.27 -9.79
CA LEU A 270 19.70 -19.16 -10.91
C LEU A 270 21.15 -18.93 -10.46
N SER A 271 21.38 -17.98 -9.55
CA SER A 271 22.74 -17.66 -9.09
C SER A 271 23.37 -18.82 -8.31
N THR A 272 22.57 -19.53 -7.51
CA THR A 272 23.03 -20.66 -6.71
C THR A 272 23.27 -21.89 -7.62
N ARG A 273 22.34 -22.17 -8.53
CA ARG A 273 22.46 -23.31 -9.48
C ARG A 273 23.67 -23.18 -10.41
N LEU A 274 23.88 -21.97 -10.97
CA LEU A 274 25.08 -21.66 -11.75
C LEU A 274 26.36 -21.96 -10.96
N THR A 275 26.44 -21.53 -9.72
CA THR A 275 27.60 -21.75 -8.86
C THR A 275 27.83 -23.25 -8.59
N ILE A 276 26.77 -24.02 -8.33
CA ILE A 276 26.85 -25.46 -8.07
C ILE A 276 27.40 -26.22 -9.29
N LEU A 277 26.89 -25.92 -10.48
CA LEU A 277 27.20 -26.66 -11.68
C LEU A 277 28.55 -26.26 -12.34
N THR A 278 28.92 -24.98 -12.22
CA THR A 278 30.08 -24.46 -13.00
C THR A 278 31.15 -23.81 -12.15
N ASN A 279 30.94 -23.61 -10.87
CA ASN A 279 31.77 -22.80 -9.98
C ASN A 279 31.94 -21.33 -10.47
N GLU A 280 31.02 -20.87 -11.34
CA GLU A 280 31.01 -19.51 -11.83
C GLU A 280 30.08 -18.64 -10.98
N TYR A 281 30.27 -17.31 -11.03
CA TYR A 281 29.45 -16.31 -10.34
C TYR A 281 28.95 -15.26 -11.32
N ILE A 282 27.75 -14.73 -11.08
CA ILE A 282 27.27 -13.52 -11.74
C ILE A 282 27.96 -12.33 -11.07
N LEU A 283 28.67 -11.51 -11.85
CA LEU A 283 29.49 -10.41 -11.35
C LEU A 283 29.03 -9.07 -11.89
N PHE A 284 28.62 -8.19 -11.00
CA PHE A 284 28.30 -6.80 -11.35
C PHE A 284 29.56 -5.93 -11.23
N LYS A 285 30.03 -5.41 -12.37
CA LYS A 285 31.18 -4.51 -12.43
C LYS A 285 30.73 -3.07 -12.33
N THR A 286 31.50 -2.26 -11.58
CA THR A 286 31.32 -0.79 -11.59
C THR A 286 31.49 -0.24 -13.01
N PRO A 287 30.84 0.89 -13.32
CA PRO A 287 30.94 1.51 -14.65
C PRO A 287 32.38 1.85 -15.08
N ASP A 288 33.29 2.14 -14.14
CA ASP A 288 34.71 2.36 -14.37
C ASP A 288 35.53 1.05 -14.47
N LYS A 289 34.89 -0.12 -14.25
CA LYS A 289 35.48 -1.47 -14.18
C LYS A 289 36.51 -1.65 -13.06
N ALA A 290 36.62 -0.74 -12.12
CA ALA A 290 37.57 -0.83 -11.00
C ALA A 290 37.20 -1.91 -9.99
N GLU A 291 35.93 -2.20 -9.82
CA GLU A 291 35.42 -3.15 -8.85
C GLU A 291 34.35 -4.05 -9.43
N ALA A 292 34.22 -5.26 -8.87
CA ALA A 292 33.16 -6.19 -9.17
C ALA A 292 32.57 -6.78 -7.89
N VAL A 293 31.25 -6.95 -7.86
CA VAL A 293 30.53 -7.59 -6.75
C VAL A 293 29.80 -8.82 -7.27
N ARG A 294 29.91 -9.91 -6.51
CA ARG A 294 29.11 -11.11 -6.77
C ARG A 294 27.63 -10.82 -6.53
N LEU A 295 26.77 -11.26 -7.44
CA LEU A 295 25.34 -11.28 -7.20
C LEU A 295 25.03 -12.12 -5.96
N CYS A 296 24.37 -11.54 -5.00
CA CYS A 296 23.75 -12.26 -3.92
C CYS A 296 22.42 -11.56 -3.55
N VAL A 297 21.46 -12.37 -3.18
CA VAL A 297 20.22 -11.90 -2.60
C VAL A 297 20.35 -12.02 -1.08
N TYR A 298 20.24 -10.93 -0.40
CA TYR A 298 20.34 -10.91 1.06
C TYR A 298 19.04 -10.43 1.71
N GLU A 299 18.72 -11.05 2.81
CA GLU A 299 17.57 -10.71 3.63
C GLU A 299 17.92 -9.50 4.49
N ARG A 300 17.16 -8.43 4.35
CA ARG A 300 17.24 -7.28 5.23
C ARG A 300 16.14 -7.37 6.27
N ASN A 301 16.47 -7.93 7.42
CA ASN A 301 15.61 -7.84 8.58
C ASN A 301 15.56 -6.37 9.03
N LEU A 302 14.52 -5.67 8.61
CA LEU A 302 14.19 -4.37 9.19
C LEU A 302 13.88 -4.63 10.66
N ALA A 303 14.86 -4.35 11.53
CA ALA A 303 14.86 -4.68 12.96
C ALA A 303 13.44 -4.55 13.51
N SER A 304 12.88 -5.69 13.87
CA SER A 304 11.57 -5.78 14.48
C SER A 304 11.64 -5.14 15.84
N HIS A 305 11.16 -3.94 15.99
CA HIS A 305 10.68 -3.54 17.30
C HIS A 305 9.49 -4.47 17.58
N LYS A 306 9.62 -5.30 18.60
CA LYS A 306 8.56 -6.12 19.19
C LYS A 306 7.41 -5.19 19.62
N GLY A 307 6.57 -4.85 18.68
CA GLY A 307 5.34 -4.09 18.88
C GLY A 307 4.19 -4.90 18.31
N ALA A 308 3.14 -5.03 19.08
CA ALA A 308 1.97 -5.84 18.77
C ALA A 308 1.53 -5.70 17.29
N GLY A 309 1.47 -6.82 16.58
CA GLY A 309 0.85 -6.94 15.25
C GLY A 309 1.72 -6.67 14.02
N GLY A 310 3.01 -6.44 14.16
CA GLY A 310 3.90 -6.24 13.01
C GLY A 310 4.42 -7.57 12.46
N MET A 311 4.02 -7.94 11.24
CA MET A 311 4.78 -8.88 10.41
C MET A 311 6.25 -8.46 10.41
N ALA A 312 7.16 -9.39 10.62
CA ALA A 312 8.54 -9.23 10.21
C ALA A 312 8.52 -9.14 8.68
N ASN A 313 8.45 -7.92 8.13
CA ASN A 313 8.56 -7.72 6.69
C ASN A 313 10.03 -7.94 6.33
N THR A 314 10.37 -9.18 6.06
CA THR A 314 11.60 -9.55 5.39
C THR A 314 11.55 -8.96 4.00
N THR A 315 12.51 -8.10 3.67
CA THR A 315 12.70 -7.60 2.30
C THR A 315 13.98 -8.19 1.74
N TYR A 316 13.89 -8.73 0.55
CA TYR A 316 15.03 -9.25 -0.18
C TYR A 316 15.62 -8.18 -1.08
N HIS A 317 16.93 -8.05 -1.07
CA HIS A 317 17.65 -7.06 -1.87
C HIS A 317 18.72 -7.73 -2.71
N VAL A 318 18.88 -7.28 -3.94
CA VAL A 318 19.95 -7.73 -4.84
C VAL A 318 21.16 -6.82 -4.70
N ASN A 319 22.31 -7.42 -4.47
CA ASN A 319 23.58 -6.70 -4.41
C ASN A 319 24.14 -6.48 -5.82
N ASN A 320 24.33 -5.24 -6.22
CA ASN A 320 24.92 -4.93 -7.55
C ASN A 320 25.75 -3.63 -7.52
N ASN A 321 26.60 -3.44 -8.55
CA ASN A 321 27.48 -2.29 -8.74
C ASN A 321 27.35 -1.63 -10.12
N ASN A 322 26.36 -2.02 -10.93
CA ASN A 322 26.25 -1.56 -12.32
C ASN A 322 25.12 -0.55 -12.56
N GLY A 323 24.43 -0.13 -11.51
CA GLY A 323 23.34 0.85 -11.59
C GLY A 323 22.01 0.30 -12.10
N THR A 324 21.86 -1.00 -12.25
CA THR A 324 20.58 -1.64 -12.56
C THR A 324 19.65 -1.60 -11.34
N LEU A 325 18.39 -1.20 -11.53
CA LEU A 325 17.39 -1.28 -10.50
C LEU A 325 16.64 -2.61 -10.59
N PHE A 326 16.85 -3.47 -9.59
CA PHE A 326 16.09 -4.71 -9.44
C PHE A 326 14.79 -4.45 -8.72
N PHE A 327 13.68 -4.85 -9.30
CA PHE A 327 12.35 -4.59 -8.75
C PHE A 327 11.50 -5.85 -8.69
N ASP A 328 10.96 -6.14 -7.51
CA ASP A 328 10.06 -7.27 -7.28
C ASP A 328 8.61 -6.79 -7.17
N LEU A 329 7.81 -7.11 -8.19
CA LEU A 329 6.39 -6.76 -8.26
C LEU A 329 5.57 -7.38 -7.13
N TYR A 330 5.86 -8.61 -6.73
CA TYR A 330 5.17 -9.28 -5.64
C TYR A 330 5.29 -8.50 -4.33
N ALA A 331 6.50 -8.11 -3.97
CA ALA A 331 6.76 -7.34 -2.75
C ALA A 331 6.09 -5.95 -2.77
N TYR A 332 6.04 -5.31 -3.95
CA TYR A 332 5.37 -4.03 -4.13
C TYR A 332 3.85 -4.15 -3.99
N ILE A 333 3.22 -5.08 -4.71
CA ILE A 333 1.77 -5.25 -4.75
C ILE A 333 1.24 -5.70 -3.37
N GLN A 334 1.99 -6.54 -2.66
CA GLN A 334 1.66 -6.93 -1.28
C GLN A 334 1.56 -5.75 -0.31
N LYS A 335 2.37 -4.68 -0.55
CA LYS A 335 2.36 -3.47 0.28
C LYS A 335 1.27 -2.48 -0.12
N THR A 336 0.93 -2.42 -1.40
CA THR A 336 0.05 -1.38 -1.96
C THR A 336 -1.39 -1.83 -2.12
N GLU A 337 -1.61 -3.12 -2.41
CA GLU A 337 -2.94 -3.69 -2.68
C GLU A 337 -3.39 -4.64 -1.56
N LYS A 338 -4.70 -4.70 -1.35
CA LYS A 338 -5.33 -5.63 -0.40
C LYS A 338 -6.11 -6.67 -1.17
N LEU A 339 -5.44 -7.75 -1.55
CA LEU A 339 -6.02 -8.85 -2.32
C LEU A 339 -6.23 -10.09 -1.44
N ASP A 340 -7.17 -10.94 -1.83
CA ASP A 340 -7.41 -12.23 -1.17
C ASP A 340 -6.25 -13.21 -1.43
N SER A 341 -5.68 -13.16 -2.62
CA SER A 341 -4.50 -13.94 -3.04
C SER A 341 -3.51 -13.03 -3.75
N TYR A 342 -2.21 -13.28 -3.53
CA TYR A 342 -1.12 -12.59 -4.22
C TYR A 342 -0.42 -13.48 -5.25
N LYS A 343 -1.08 -14.54 -5.74
CA LYS A 343 -0.61 -15.27 -6.92
C LYS A 343 -0.70 -14.35 -8.15
N LEU A 344 0.18 -14.55 -9.10
CA LEU A 344 0.28 -13.70 -10.29
C LEU A 344 -1.04 -13.64 -11.08
N ASP A 345 -1.71 -14.78 -11.25
CA ASP A 345 -3.04 -14.88 -11.87
C ASP A 345 -4.12 -14.11 -11.12
N SER A 346 -4.12 -14.18 -9.79
CA SER A 346 -5.10 -13.45 -8.96
C SER A 346 -4.92 -11.93 -9.04
N ILE A 347 -3.66 -11.49 -9.10
CA ILE A 347 -3.32 -10.08 -9.30
C ILE A 347 -3.74 -9.63 -10.69
N ALA A 348 -3.46 -10.44 -11.72
CA ALA A 348 -3.83 -10.15 -13.09
C ALA A 348 -5.35 -10.04 -13.27
N LYS A 349 -6.13 -10.94 -12.68
CA LYS A 349 -7.60 -10.85 -12.63
C LYS A 349 -8.10 -9.56 -12.01
N HIS A 350 -7.43 -9.11 -10.95
CA HIS A 350 -7.78 -7.86 -10.28
C HIS A 350 -7.38 -6.62 -11.09
N ALA A 351 -6.23 -6.67 -11.77
CA ALA A 351 -5.70 -5.56 -12.55
C ALA A 351 -6.39 -5.42 -13.92
N PHE A 352 -6.65 -6.55 -14.59
CA PHE A 352 -7.11 -6.59 -15.97
C PHE A 352 -8.49 -7.21 -16.08
N TYR A 353 -9.52 -6.38 -16.13
CA TYR A 353 -10.91 -6.76 -16.35
C TYR A 353 -11.65 -5.71 -17.15
N CYS A 354 -12.70 -6.13 -17.85
CA CYS A 354 -13.54 -5.25 -18.66
C CYS A 354 -14.98 -5.77 -18.73
N LYS A 355 -15.95 -4.88 -18.83
CA LYS A 355 -17.32 -5.22 -19.17
C LYS A 355 -17.49 -5.30 -20.68
N SER A 356 -18.03 -6.39 -21.17
CA SER A 356 -18.19 -6.66 -22.59
C SER A 356 -19.57 -7.25 -22.87
N VAL A 357 -20.12 -6.95 -24.05
CA VAL A 357 -21.44 -7.45 -24.48
C VAL A 357 -21.26 -8.69 -25.33
N ALA A 358 -22.01 -9.75 -25.01
CA ALA A 358 -21.99 -10.98 -25.80
C ALA A 358 -22.77 -10.80 -27.10
N CYS A 359 -22.14 -11.15 -28.25
CA CYS A 359 -22.74 -11.14 -29.58
C CYS A 359 -22.48 -12.47 -30.28
N PRO A 360 -23.39 -12.97 -31.13
CA PRO A 360 -23.13 -14.18 -31.92
C PRO A 360 -22.09 -13.88 -33.02
N ASP A 361 -21.12 -14.76 -33.22
CA ASP A 361 -20.17 -14.72 -34.32
C ASP A 361 -20.77 -15.46 -35.54
N LYS A 362 -20.28 -15.14 -36.73
CA LYS A 362 -20.70 -15.74 -38.03
C LYS A 362 -20.52 -17.27 -38.06
N ASN A 363 -19.65 -17.82 -37.20
CA ASN A 363 -19.34 -19.25 -37.17
C ASN A 363 -20.02 -19.99 -35.98
N GLY A 364 -21.01 -19.37 -35.31
CA GLY A 364 -21.73 -19.98 -34.19
C GLY A 364 -20.97 -19.94 -32.84
N ASN A 365 -19.82 -19.26 -32.80
CA ASN A 365 -19.11 -18.96 -31.53
C ASN A 365 -19.65 -17.66 -30.92
N TYR A 366 -19.34 -17.44 -29.65
CA TYR A 366 -19.67 -16.18 -28.98
C TYR A 366 -18.50 -15.20 -29.07
N MET A 367 -18.80 -14.00 -29.56
CA MET A 367 -17.91 -12.86 -29.59
C MET A 367 -18.30 -11.88 -28.48
N PHE A 368 -17.34 -11.40 -27.75
CA PHE A 368 -17.52 -10.37 -26.72
C PHE A 368 -16.94 -9.04 -27.22
N VAL A 369 -17.78 -8.01 -27.21
CA VAL A 369 -17.41 -6.67 -27.66
C VAL A 369 -17.27 -5.79 -26.44
N GLY A 370 -16.08 -5.29 -26.19
CA GLY A 370 -15.75 -4.37 -25.11
C GLY A 370 -15.33 -3.01 -25.64
N ASN A 371 -15.53 -1.97 -24.84
CA ASN A 371 -15.16 -0.61 -25.21
C ASN A 371 -13.69 -0.34 -24.86
N ASN A 372 -12.89 0.12 -25.82
CA ASN A 372 -11.51 0.58 -25.62
C ASN A 372 -11.45 2.01 -25.07
N SER A 373 -12.60 2.72 -25.01
CA SER A 373 -12.63 4.01 -24.33
C SER A 373 -12.30 3.80 -22.84
N THR A 374 -11.27 4.47 -22.40
CA THR A 374 -10.84 4.48 -21.01
C THR A 374 -12.03 4.79 -20.10
N ASP A 375 -12.36 3.86 -19.18
CA ASP A 375 -13.03 4.29 -17.96
C ASP A 375 -12.14 5.38 -17.32
N ALA A 376 -12.65 6.16 -16.40
CA ALA A 376 -11.89 7.24 -15.73
C ALA A 376 -10.52 6.81 -15.15
N LYS A 377 -10.11 5.55 -15.32
CA LYS A 377 -8.87 4.91 -14.84
C LYS A 377 -8.02 4.22 -15.92
N GLY A 378 -8.38 4.30 -17.21
CA GLY A 378 -7.58 3.70 -18.30
C GLY A 378 -7.60 2.16 -18.39
N LYS A 379 -8.48 1.49 -17.66
CA LYS A 379 -8.43 0.02 -17.50
C LYS A 379 -8.81 -0.79 -18.74
N ALA A 380 -9.71 -0.26 -19.59
CA ALA A 380 -10.17 -0.99 -20.78
C ALA A 380 -9.08 -1.11 -21.85
N GLU A 381 -8.30 -0.05 -22.05
CA GLU A 381 -7.17 -0.05 -23.00
C GLU A 381 -6.10 -1.05 -22.58
N LEU A 382 -5.79 -1.10 -21.27
CA LEU A 382 -4.84 -2.07 -20.73
C LEU A 382 -5.33 -3.51 -20.82
N PHE A 383 -6.64 -3.76 -20.67
CA PHE A 383 -7.21 -5.08 -20.87
C PHE A 383 -7.02 -5.56 -22.32
N SER A 384 -7.33 -4.73 -23.29
CA SER A 384 -7.14 -5.07 -24.72
C SER A 384 -5.66 -5.30 -25.08
N ALA A 385 -4.73 -4.60 -24.44
CA ALA A 385 -3.29 -4.77 -24.66
C ALA A 385 -2.76 -6.10 -24.10
N VAL A 386 -3.38 -6.62 -23.04
CA VAL A 386 -3.00 -7.93 -22.43
C VAL A 386 -3.61 -9.10 -23.21
N LEU A 387 -4.67 -8.87 -23.98
CA LEU A 387 -5.30 -9.91 -24.78
C LEU A 387 -4.36 -10.42 -25.88
N ALA A 388 -4.13 -11.73 -25.94
CA ALA A 388 -3.47 -12.39 -27.06
C ALA A 388 -4.25 -13.65 -27.46
N THR A 389 -4.23 -14.00 -28.76
CA THR A 389 -4.78 -15.27 -29.24
C THR A 389 -4.02 -16.42 -28.56
N GLY A 390 -4.75 -17.40 -28.07
CA GLY A 390 -4.19 -18.52 -27.29
C GLY A 390 -4.17 -18.28 -25.78
N ASN A 391 -4.31 -17.05 -25.30
CA ASN A 391 -4.42 -16.75 -23.87
C ASN A 391 -5.80 -17.15 -23.32
N TYR A 392 -5.95 -17.03 -22.02
CA TYR A 392 -7.18 -17.40 -21.31
C TYR A 392 -7.85 -16.19 -20.69
N ILE A 393 -9.17 -16.19 -20.68
CA ILE A 393 -10.03 -15.21 -20.06
C ILE A 393 -10.98 -15.92 -19.11
N THR A 394 -11.24 -15.31 -17.95
CA THR A 394 -12.26 -15.78 -17.02
C THR A 394 -13.54 -14.98 -17.23
N ILE A 395 -14.66 -15.70 -17.40
CA ILE A 395 -16.01 -15.15 -17.49
C ILE A 395 -16.96 -16.02 -16.64
N ASN A 396 -17.69 -15.42 -15.71
CA ASN A 396 -18.56 -16.14 -14.76
C ASN A 396 -17.88 -17.36 -14.11
N ASP A 397 -16.63 -17.19 -13.64
CA ASP A 397 -15.77 -18.23 -13.06
C ASP A 397 -15.32 -19.37 -14.02
N HIS A 398 -15.70 -19.32 -15.30
CA HIS A 398 -15.21 -20.23 -16.31
C HIS A 398 -13.98 -19.65 -17.02
N VAL A 399 -12.96 -20.48 -17.20
CA VAL A 399 -11.74 -20.10 -17.94
C VAL A 399 -11.88 -20.55 -19.39
N CYS A 400 -11.83 -19.60 -20.32
CA CYS A 400 -12.05 -19.81 -21.75
C CYS A 400 -10.83 -19.35 -22.55
N LYS A 401 -10.44 -20.12 -23.56
CA LYS A 401 -9.31 -19.78 -24.45
C LYS A 401 -9.71 -18.73 -25.48
N VAL A 402 -8.84 -17.76 -25.71
CA VAL A 402 -9.00 -16.72 -26.77
C VAL A 402 -8.68 -17.35 -28.12
N VAL A 403 -9.68 -17.49 -28.96
CA VAL A 403 -9.57 -18.04 -30.33
C VAL A 403 -9.13 -16.96 -31.31
N ARG A 404 -9.75 -15.80 -31.24
CA ARG A 404 -9.47 -14.66 -32.12
C ARG A 404 -9.67 -13.34 -31.39
N LYS A 405 -8.86 -12.35 -31.71
CA LYS A 405 -9.03 -10.98 -31.23
C LYS A 405 -8.95 -9.98 -32.39
N GLU A 406 -9.68 -8.88 -32.25
CA GLU A 406 -9.62 -7.71 -33.12
C GLU A 406 -9.60 -6.48 -32.20
N ILE A 407 -8.65 -5.59 -32.38
CA ILE A 407 -8.50 -4.38 -31.56
C ILE A 407 -8.64 -3.17 -32.48
N TYR A 408 -9.60 -2.29 -32.16
CA TYR A 408 -9.86 -1.03 -32.83
C TYR A 408 -9.62 0.15 -31.88
N PRO A 409 -9.45 1.37 -32.34
CA PRO A 409 -9.21 2.52 -31.45
C PRO A 409 -10.31 2.75 -30.39
N SER A 410 -11.57 2.45 -30.71
CA SER A 410 -12.72 2.66 -29.81
C SER A 410 -13.25 1.40 -29.15
N GLU A 411 -12.96 0.22 -29.69
CA GLU A 411 -13.51 -1.06 -29.19
C GLU A 411 -12.53 -2.21 -29.43
N PHE A 412 -12.72 -3.30 -28.70
CA PHE A 412 -12.08 -4.58 -29.01
C PHE A 412 -13.15 -5.67 -29.13
N LYS A 413 -12.83 -6.69 -29.91
CA LYS A 413 -13.65 -7.89 -30.09
C LYS A 413 -12.81 -9.11 -29.76
N VAL A 414 -13.34 -10.00 -28.95
CA VAL A 414 -12.68 -11.25 -28.60
C VAL A 414 -13.64 -12.42 -28.77
N VAL A 415 -13.19 -13.46 -29.48
CA VAL A 415 -13.92 -14.72 -29.65
C VAL A 415 -13.32 -15.74 -28.70
N LEU A 416 -14.14 -16.35 -27.87
CA LEU A 416 -13.75 -17.30 -26.85
C LEU A 416 -14.22 -18.72 -27.22
N ASP A 417 -13.40 -19.73 -26.89
CA ASP A 417 -13.80 -21.13 -26.92
C ASP A 417 -14.68 -21.43 -25.69
N MET A 418 -15.99 -21.54 -25.92
CA MET A 418 -17.00 -21.73 -24.88
C MET A 418 -17.45 -23.20 -24.73
N LYS A 419 -16.76 -24.19 -25.36
CA LYS A 419 -17.23 -25.58 -25.44
C LYS A 419 -17.55 -26.22 -24.10
N ASN A 420 -16.83 -25.86 -23.05
CA ASN A 420 -16.99 -26.41 -21.70
C ASN A 420 -17.49 -25.35 -20.68
N ALA A 421 -18.03 -24.24 -21.15
CA ALA A 421 -18.54 -23.15 -20.33
C ALA A 421 -20.08 -23.07 -20.41
N PHE A 422 -20.65 -22.01 -19.95
CA PHE A 422 -22.08 -21.73 -20.07
C PHE A 422 -22.41 -21.13 -21.46
N THR A 423 -23.68 -21.11 -21.82
CA THR A 423 -24.15 -20.43 -23.03
C THR A 423 -24.46 -18.97 -22.71
N PRO A 424 -23.71 -17.99 -23.26
CA PRO A 424 -23.99 -16.59 -23.03
C PRO A 424 -25.33 -16.14 -23.63
N ILE A 425 -26.02 -15.24 -22.97
CA ILE A 425 -27.23 -14.60 -23.51
C ILE A 425 -26.80 -13.43 -24.40
N THR A 426 -27.29 -13.42 -25.63
CA THR A 426 -26.98 -12.37 -26.60
C THR A 426 -27.42 -10.98 -26.09
N ASN A 427 -26.59 -9.98 -26.27
CA ASN A 427 -26.77 -8.60 -25.81
C ASN A 427 -26.73 -8.42 -24.28
N GLU A 428 -26.42 -9.45 -23.53
CA GLU A 428 -26.13 -9.31 -22.11
C GLU A 428 -24.68 -8.86 -21.87
N THR A 429 -24.48 -8.14 -20.75
CA THR A 429 -23.15 -7.63 -20.36
C THR A 429 -22.48 -8.60 -19.40
N TYR A 430 -21.29 -9.02 -19.73
CA TYR A 430 -20.44 -9.88 -18.93
C TYR A 430 -19.16 -9.18 -18.50
N GLU A 431 -18.67 -9.53 -17.33
CA GLU A 431 -17.34 -9.10 -16.89
C GLU A 431 -16.30 -10.13 -17.34
N LEU A 432 -15.42 -9.72 -18.24
CA LEU A 432 -14.25 -10.47 -18.65
C LEU A 432 -13.08 -10.06 -17.79
N SER A 433 -12.36 -11.03 -17.25
CA SER A 433 -11.11 -10.79 -16.52
C SER A 433 -10.01 -11.70 -17.06
N PHE A 434 -8.77 -11.30 -16.80
CA PHE A 434 -7.63 -12.15 -17.14
C PHE A 434 -7.80 -13.55 -16.55
N GLY A 435 -7.48 -14.58 -17.34
CA GLY A 435 -7.53 -15.99 -16.97
C GLY A 435 -6.19 -16.65 -17.20
N LYS A 436 -5.92 -17.74 -16.50
CA LYS A 436 -4.76 -18.59 -16.70
C LYS A 436 -5.24 -20.03 -16.76
N ASP A 437 -4.64 -20.82 -17.63
CA ASP A 437 -4.96 -22.26 -17.71
C ASP A 437 -4.58 -22.96 -16.39
N ASN A 438 -5.44 -23.85 -15.94
CA ASN A 438 -5.18 -24.70 -14.76
C ASN A 438 -4.30 -25.90 -15.13
N VAL A 439 -3.16 -25.65 -15.77
CA VAL A 439 -2.23 -26.72 -16.12
C VAL A 439 -1.46 -27.16 -14.88
N SER A 440 -1.45 -28.46 -14.64
CA SER A 440 -0.59 -29.05 -13.62
C SER A 440 0.82 -29.20 -14.17
N LEU A 441 1.70 -28.29 -13.80
CA LEU A 441 3.13 -28.35 -14.19
C LEU A 441 3.76 -29.70 -13.81
N SER A 442 3.40 -30.28 -12.66
CA SER A 442 3.90 -31.59 -12.24
C SER A 442 3.50 -32.71 -13.19
N ASP A 443 2.33 -32.65 -13.84
CA ASP A 443 1.91 -33.67 -14.79
C ASP A 443 2.60 -33.51 -16.14
N MET A 444 2.92 -32.30 -16.55
CA MET A 444 3.73 -32.03 -17.75
C MET A 444 5.16 -32.56 -17.62
N TYR A 445 5.76 -32.47 -16.41
CA TYR A 445 7.10 -33.05 -16.20
C TYR A 445 7.12 -34.57 -16.16
N LYS A 446 6.03 -35.25 -15.84
CA LYS A 446 5.98 -36.72 -15.88
C LYS A 446 6.14 -37.29 -17.32
N ASN A 447 5.61 -36.56 -18.30
CA ASN A 447 5.71 -36.91 -19.74
C ASN A 447 6.27 -35.68 -20.49
N PHE A 448 7.56 -35.38 -20.26
CA PHE A 448 8.20 -34.24 -20.86
C PHE A 448 8.59 -34.49 -22.29
N THR A 449 7.77 -34.04 -23.22
CA THR A 449 7.93 -34.12 -24.67
C THR A 449 8.24 -32.76 -25.24
N LEU A 450 8.65 -32.68 -26.52
CA LEU A 450 8.85 -31.40 -27.21
C LEU A 450 7.58 -30.54 -27.20
N VAL A 451 6.41 -31.13 -27.34
CA VAL A 451 5.13 -30.45 -27.34
C VAL A 451 4.85 -29.82 -25.96
N THR A 452 5.03 -30.60 -24.88
CA THR A 452 4.85 -30.09 -23.53
C THR A 452 5.91 -29.05 -23.16
N ALA A 453 7.12 -29.17 -23.65
CA ALA A 453 8.19 -28.16 -23.49
C ALA A 453 7.83 -26.83 -24.16
N ILE A 454 7.26 -26.87 -25.38
CA ILE A 454 6.78 -25.65 -26.08
C ILE A 454 5.57 -25.03 -25.35
N GLU A 455 4.63 -25.84 -24.85
CA GLU A 455 3.51 -25.34 -24.05
C GLU A 455 3.97 -24.65 -22.77
N MET A 456 4.94 -25.25 -22.06
CA MET A 456 5.56 -24.65 -20.88
C MET A 456 6.37 -23.40 -21.22
N ALA A 457 7.05 -23.37 -22.37
CA ALA A 457 7.75 -22.16 -22.84
C ALA A 457 6.79 -21.00 -23.02
N ASN A 458 5.64 -21.22 -23.66
CA ASN A 458 4.60 -20.23 -23.81
C ASN A 458 4.02 -19.77 -22.46
N TYR A 459 3.81 -20.71 -21.54
CA TYR A 459 3.33 -20.41 -20.19
C TYR A 459 4.30 -19.52 -19.42
N CYS A 460 5.59 -19.87 -19.37
CA CYS A 460 6.64 -19.10 -18.71
C CYS A 460 6.83 -17.71 -19.36
N LEU A 461 6.82 -17.64 -20.71
CA LEU A 461 6.89 -16.36 -21.42
C LEU A 461 5.71 -15.45 -21.11
N HIS A 462 4.52 -16.05 -20.98
CA HIS A 462 3.33 -15.28 -20.60
C HIS A 462 3.47 -14.64 -19.23
N ASP A 463 4.05 -15.33 -18.25
CA ASP A 463 4.30 -14.79 -16.90
C ASP A 463 5.34 -13.65 -16.94
N ALA A 464 6.41 -13.75 -17.71
CA ALA A 464 7.36 -12.66 -17.92
C ALA A 464 6.72 -11.42 -18.59
N VAL A 465 5.91 -11.62 -19.62
CA VAL A 465 5.17 -10.54 -20.31
C VAL A 465 4.11 -9.91 -19.40
N LEU A 466 3.46 -10.70 -18.56
CA LEU A 466 2.48 -10.21 -17.59
C LEU A 466 3.13 -9.26 -16.57
N CYS A 467 4.37 -9.52 -16.17
CA CYS A 467 5.15 -8.60 -15.32
C CYS A 467 5.31 -7.22 -15.98
N LYS A 468 5.55 -7.16 -17.32
CA LYS A 468 5.60 -5.91 -18.08
C LYS A 468 4.26 -5.15 -18.02
N HIS A 469 3.15 -5.86 -18.22
CA HIS A 469 1.82 -5.24 -18.18
C HIS A 469 1.47 -4.74 -16.77
N LEU A 470 1.78 -5.48 -15.73
CA LEU A 470 1.58 -5.05 -14.35
C LEU A 470 2.46 -3.84 -13.98
N TRP A 471 3.72 -3.80 -14.44
CA TRP A 471 4.60 -2.64 -14.28
C TRP A 471 3.97 -1.36 -14.84
N LYS A 472 3.44 -1.43 -16.06
CA LYS A 472 2.72 -0.32 -16.70
C LYS A 472 1.41 0.02 -15.99
N HIS A 473 0.59 -1.00 -15.68
CA HIS A 473 -0.71 -0.80 -15.03
C HIS A 473 -0.60 -0.05 -13.71
N TYR A 474 0.39 -0.39 -12.89
CA TYR A 474 0.61 0.28 -11.62
C TYR A 474 1.38 1.61 -11.75
N GLY A 475 1.84 2.01 -12.92
CA GLY A 475 2.61 3.24 -13.14
C GLY A 475 3.84 3.31 -12.23
N ILE A 476 4.56 2.19 -12.07
CA ILE A 476 5.60 2.03 -11.04
C ILE A 476 6.77 2.96 -11.30
N GLU A 477 7.17 3.10 -12.56
CA GLU A 477 8.30 3.95 -12.95
C GLU A 477 8.09 5.41 -12.56
N THR A 478 6.93 5.97 -12.93
CA THR A 478 6.58 7.36 -12.59
C THR A 478 6.50 7.56 -11.07
N LYS A 479 6.02 6.55 -10.35
CA LYS A 479 6.00 6.58 -8.88
C LYS A 479 7.39 6.49 -8.26
N ILE A 480 8.33 5.75 -8.84
CA ILE A 480 9.73 5.69 -8.39
C ILE A 480 10.36 7.07 -8.54
N ASP A 481 10.23 7.71 -9.70
CA ASP A 481 10.78 9.04 -9.97
C ASP A 481 10.14 10.09 -9.03
N ALA A 482 8.81 10.08 -8.89
CA ALA A 482 8.09 10.98 -7.99
C ALA A 482 8.52 10.79 -6.51
N ALA A 483 8.73 9.56 -6.08
CA ALA A 483 9.19 9.27 -4.73
C ALA A 483 10.64 9.72 -4.52
N ALA A 484 11.53 9.48 -5.47
CA ALA A 484 12.92 9.93 -5.41
C ALA A 484 13.02 11.46 -5.28
N ALA A 485 12.25 12.19 -6.09
CA ALA A 485 12.18 13.65 -6.01
C ALA A 485 11.59 14.16 -4.69
N THR A 486 10.46 13.55 -4.25
CA THR A 486 9.76 13.97 -3.03
C THR A 486 10.59 13.73 -1.77
N TYR A 487 11.27 12.58 -1.70
CA TYR A 487 11.99 12.14 -0.50
C TYR A 487 13.48 12.49 -0.54
N ILE A 488 13.98 13.04 -1.63
CA ILE A 488 15.40 13.39 -1.85
C ILE A 488 16.29 12.16 -1.65
N LEU A 489 15.94 11.08 -2.35
CA LEU A 489 16.58 9.77 -2.27
C LEU A 489 16.87 9.23 -3.67
N PRO A 490 17.86 8.33 -3.83
CA PRO A 490 18.02 7.54 -5.05
C PRO A 490 16.77 6.74 -5.39
N GLN A 491 16.53 6.54 -6.67
CA GLN A 491 15.40 5.75 -7.18
C GLN A 491 15.37 4.34 -6.57
N CYS A 492 16.51 3.67 -6.46
CA CYS A 492 16.62 2.34 -5.88
C CYS A 492 16.20 2.25 -4.40
N LEU A 493 16.23 3.38 -3.66
CA LEU A 493 15.88 3.43 -2.25
C LEU A 493 14.45 3.95 -1.99
N ALA A 494 13.82 4.56 -3.00
CA ALA A 494 12.55 5.27 -2.83
C ALA A 494 11.39 4.41 -2.30
N PHE A 495 11.37 3.10 -2.62
CA PHE A 495 10.35 2.15 -2.14
C PHE A 495 10.85 1.15 -1.09
N GLU A 496 12.14 1.13 -0.79
CA GLU A 496 12.71 0.21 0.20
C GLU A 496 12.46 0.67 1.65
N TYR A 497 12.42 1.99 1.87
CA TYR A 497 12.38 2.56 3.20
C TYR A 497 10.95 2.78 3.74
N ARG A 498 10.86 2.78 5.08
CA ARG A 498 9.64 3.14 5.81
C ARG A 498 9.47 4.68 5.87
N ALA A 499 8.26 5.16 6.09
CA ALA A 499 7.95 6.59 6.23
C ALA A 499 8.89 7.35 7.19
N SER A 500 9.36 6.69 8.26
CA SER A 500 10.33 7.28 9.20
C SER A 500 11.70 7.58 8.60
N THR A 501 12.07 6.92 7.50
CA THR A 501 13.30 7.21 6.76
C THR A 501 13.00 8.16 5.59
N LEU A 502 11.88 7.96 4.90
CA LEU A 502 11.50 8.78 3.74
C LEU A 502 11.35 10.28 4.08
N ILE A 503 10.85 10.58 5.28
CA ILE A 503 10.69 11.98 5.72
C ILE A 503 12.02 12.72 5.96
N LYS A 504 13.12 11.99 6.15
CA LYS A 504 14.41 12.58 6.56
C LYS A 504 14.97 13.53 5.51
N GLY A 505 14.81 13.26 4.22
CA GLY A 505 15.27 14.15 3.15
C GLY A 505 14.62 15.52 3.20
N PRO A 506 13.28 15.63 3.04
CA PRO A 506 12.58 16.91 3.15
C PRO A 506 12.75 17.60 4.50
N LEU A 507 12.85 16.84 5.59
CA LEU A 507 13.13 17.38 6.92
C LEU A 507 14.52 18.00 6.98
N LEU A 508 15.55 17.31 6.50
CA LEU A 508 16.92 17.85 6.46
C LEU A 508 17.00 19.14 5.65
N GLN A 509 16.34 19.19 4.50
CA GLN A 509 16.24 20.39 3.69
C GLN A 509 15.67 21.55 4.51
N LEU A 510 14.53 21.35 5.17
CA LEU A 510 13.88 22.38 6.00
C LEU A 510 14.76 22.80 7.19
N LEU A 511 15.44 21.84 7.84
CA LEU A 511 16.34 22.14 8.97
C LEU A 511 17.50 23.05 8.55
N LEU A 512 18.07 22.83 7.36
CA LEU A 512 19.12 23.70 6.81
C LEU A 512 18.58 25.09 6.48
N GLU A 513 17.42 25.18 5.83
CA GLU A 513 16.76 26.45 5.50
C GLU A 513 16.42 27.28 6.74
N THR A 514 16.00 26.62 7.82
CA THR A 514 15.59 27.26 9.07
C THR A 514 16.72 27.39 10.08
N LYS A 515 17.94 26.99 9.73
CA LYS A 515 19.10 26.94 10.62
C LYS A 515 18.82 26.26 11.97
N THR A 516 18.17 25.10 11.91
CA THR A 516 17.76 24.31 13.09
C THR A 516 18.35 22.92 13.05
N VAL A 517 18.78 22.40 14.20
CA VAL A 517 19.27 21.03 14.36
C VAL A 517 18.41 20.32 15.41
N LEU A 518 17.86 19.17 15.04
CA LEU A 518 17.14 18.29 15.95
C LEU A 518 18.07 17.20 16.46
N VAL A 519 18.31 17.17 17.75
CA VAL A 519 19.15 16.16 18.41
C VAL A 519 18.28 15.23 19.21
N LYS A 520 18.32 13.93 18.87
CA LYS A 520 17.60 12.90 19.62
C LYS A 520 18.43 12.42 20.80
N SER A 521 17.91 12.59 22.00
CA SER A 521 18.52 12.06 23.19
C SER A 521 17.93 10.72 23.58
N GLY A 522 18.81 9.73 23.85
CA GLY A 522 18.57 8.48 24.58
C GLY A 522 17.40 7.57 24.20
N LYS A 523 17.33 6.39 24.84
CA LYS A 523 16.19 5.46 24.74
C LYS A 523 15.06 5.92 25.65
N GLN A 524 13.96 6.39 25.07
CA GLN A 524 12.77 6.78 25.84
C GLN A 524 11.82 5.61 26.11
N LYS A 525 11.10 5.65 27.25
CA LYS A 525 10.03 4.68 27.55
C LYS A 525 8.81 4.95 26.66
N LYS A 526 8.14 3.89 26.20
CA LYS A 526 6.86 4.04 25.51
C LYS A 526 5.77 4.36 26.53
N LEU A 527 5.16 5.53 26.41
CA LEU A 527 3.99 5.92 27.19
C LEU A 527 2.74 5.74 26.32
N PRO A 528 1.66 5.15 26.83
CA PRO A 528 0.39 5.05 26.10
C PRO A 528 -0.31 6.42 26.06
N TYR A 529 -1.05 6.70 25.01
CA TYR A 529 -2.01 7.80 24.94
C TYR A 529 -3.19 7.41 24.04
N GLU A 530 -4.32 8.08 24.21
CA GLU A 530 -5.55 7.79 23.49
C GLU A 530 -5.48 8.29 22.06
N GLY A 531 -5.93 7.49 21.08
CA GLY A 531 -5.99 7.81 19.66
C GLY A 531 -7.17 8.69 19.28
N GLY A 532 -7.56 8.66 18.00
CA GLY A 532 -8.75 9.36 17.49
C GLY A 532 -10.06 8.83 18.07
N ARG A 533 -11.07 9.70 18.17
CA ARG A 533 -12.39 9.33 18.68
C ARG A 533 -13.19 8.59 17.60
N VAL A 534 -13.85 7.51 18.01
CA VAL A 534 -14.82 6.80 17.18
C VAL A 534 -16.10 6.66 17.96
N PHE A 535 -17.19 7.25 17.44
CA PHE A 535 -18.50 7.14 18.09
C PHE A 535 -19.06 5.72 17.95
N ALA A 536 -19.94 5.33 18.86
CA ALA A 536 -20.72 4.11 18.68
C ALA A 536 -21.86 4.38 17.68
N PRO A 537 -22.16 3.47 16.75
CA PRO A 537 -23.30 3.63 15.86
C PRO A 537 -24.62 3.60 16.66
N LYS A 538 -25.51 4.55 16.39
CA LYS A 538 -26.81 4.68 17.10
C LYS A 538 -27.79 3.59 16.69
N LYS A 539 -27.75 3.14 15.43
CA LYS A 539 -28.59 2.08 14.86
C LYS A 539 -27.73 1.10 14.06
N LYS A 540 -28.26 -0.06 13.75
CA LYS A 540 -27.64 -1.07 12.88
C LYS A 540 -27.94 -0.83 11.40
N MET A 541 -29.16 -0.39 11.09
CA MET A 541 -29.66 -0.20 9.74
C MET A 541 -30.26 1.18 9.57
N PHE A 542 -29.94 1.82 8.44
CA PHE A 542 -30.43 3.14 8.08
C PHE A 542 -31.09 3.06 6.71
N THR A 543 -32.38 3.36 6.67
CA THR A 543 -33.20 3.38 5.45
C THR A 543 -33.20 4.74 4.76
N ASN A 544 -32.95 5.77 5.51
CA ASN A 544 -32.80 7.14 5.03
C ASN A 544 -31.38 7.37 4.51
N ASN A 545 -31.20 8.42 3.73
CA ASN A 545 -29.89 8.83 3.26
C ASN A 545 -29.00 9.29 4.40
N VAL A 546 -27.71 8.97 4.32
CA VAL A 546 -26.69 9.40 5.28
C VAL A 546 -25.61 10.18 4.55
N MET A 547 -25.48 11.46 4.87
CA MET A 547 -24.43 12.34 4.35
C MET A 547 -23.13 12.12 5.12
N ILE A 548 -21.99 12.12 4.41
CA ILE A 548 -20.67 11.97 5.02
C ILE A 548 -19.89 13.26 4.85
N PHE A 549 -19.52 13.86 5.99
CA PHE A 549 -18.65 15.04 6.06
C PHE A 549 -17.32 14.66 6.69
N ASP A 550 -16.22 15.03 6.05
CA ASP A 550 -14.86 14.65 6.43
C ASP A 550 -13.95 15.88 6.55
N TYR A 551 -13.09 15.92 7.58
CA TYR A 551 -12.06 16.95 7.68
C TYR A 551 -10.93 16.71 6.67
N ASN A 552 -10.66 17.68 5.83
CA ASN A 552 -9.51 17.58 4.92
C ASN A 552 -8.19 17.63 5.70
N SER A 553 -7.46 16.49 5.70
CA SER A 553 -6.14 16.38 6.36
C SER A 553 -6.17 16.82 7.84
N LEU A 554 -7.08 16.27 8.67
CA LEU A 554 -7.30 16.69 10.05
C LEU A 554 -6.01 16.80 10.86
N TYR A 555 -5.23 15.74 11.04
CA TYR A 555 -4.04 15.74 11.89
C TYR A 555 -2.92 16.68 11.41
N PRO A 556 -2.59 16.75 10.10
CA PRO A 556 -1.71 17.82 9.59
C PRO A 556 -2.18 19.23 9.99
N ASN A 557 -3.45 19.54 9.79
CA ASN A 557 -4.01 20.85 10.12
C ASN A 557 -4.08 21.11 11.63
N VAL A 558 -4.33 20.09 12.45
CA VAL A 558 -4.24 20.18 13.92
C VAL A 558 -2.81 20.51 14.35
N CYS A 559 -1.78 19.88 13.76
CA CYS A 559 -0.39 20.20 14.09
C CYS A 559 -0.03 21.63 13.71
N ILE A 560 -0.54 22.13 12.58
CA ILE A 560 -0.35 23.52 12.13
C ILE A 560 -1.07 24.51 13.07
N TYR A 561 -2.33 24.23 13.40
CA TYR A 561 -3.14 25.04 14.30
C TYR A 561 -2.54 25.13 15.70
N GLY A 562 -2.21 24.00 16.29
CA GLY A 562 -1.64 23.91 17.62
C GLY A 562 -0.18 24.31 17.71
N ASN A 563 0.49 24.57 16.58
CA ASN A 563 1.93 24.75 16.46
C ASN A 563 2.71 23.62 17.16
N LEU A 564 2.26 22.39 16.97
CA LEU A 564 2.73 21.21 17.69
C LEU A 564 4.10 20.76 17.13
N SER A 565 5.15 21.10 17.85
CA SER A 565 6.53 20.73 17.51
C SER A 565 7.38 20.62 18.78
N PRO A 566 8.48 19.86 18.82
CA PRO A 566 9.31 19.73 20.02
C PRO A 566 9.80 21.06 20.56
N GLU A 567 10.26 21.96 19.67
CA GLU A 567 10.84 23.26 20.03
C GLU A 567 9.81 24.30 20.45
N THR A 568 8.54 24.11 20.11
CA THR A 568 7.44 25.00 20.54
C THR A 568 6.79 24.57 21.84
N LEU A 569 7.13 23.36 22.34
CA LEU A 569 6.66 22.88 23.62
C LEU A 569 7.31 23.66 24.77
N VAL A 570 6.53 24.49 25.46
CA VAL A 570 6.97 25.27 26.62
C VAL A 570 7.03 24.43 27.88
N SER A 571 5.94 23.70 28.18
CA SER A 571 5.90 22.82 29.34
C SER A 571 4.68 21.86 29.28
N VAL A 572 4.72 20.86 30.16
CA VAL A 572 3.60 19.95 30.44
C VAL A 572 3.33 19.99 31.94
N VAL A 573 2.12 20.38 32.32
CA VAL A 573 1.68 20.48 33.70
C VAL A 573 0.68 19.36 33.98
N VAL A 574 0.90 18.60 35.06
CA VAL A 574 0.06 17.50 35.48
C VAL A 574 -0.71 17.86 36.76
N SER A 575 -1.88 17.30 36.97
CA SER A 575 -2.68 17.50 38.17
C SER A 575 -3.21 16.17 38.67
N SER A 576 -3.14 15.96 40.00
CA SER A 576 -3.54 14.72 40.66
C SER A 576 -5.00 14.76 41.16
N ASN A 577 -5.56 15.95 41.32
CA ASN A 577 -6.95 16.14 41.76
C ASN A 577 -7.58 17.36 41.10
N ARG A 578 -8.91 17.46 41.22
CA ARG A 578 -9.71 18.51 40.56
C ARG A 578 -9.36 19.91 41.03
N LEU A 579 -9.16 20.11 42.32
CA LEU A 579 -8.79 21.41 42.88
C LEU A 579 -7.48 21.92 42.32
N GLU A 580 -6.48 21.04 42.28
CA GLU A 580 -5.16 21.32 41.71
C GLU A 580 -5.27 21.67 40.22
N TYR A 581 -6.06 20.93 39.50
CA TYR A 581 -6.30 21.21 38.09
C TYR A 581 -6.92 22.60 37.87
N ASP A 582 -7.96 22.95 38.62
CA ASP A 582 -8.66 24.25 38.46
C ASP A 582 -7.72 25.41 38.79
N ILE A 583 -6.91 25.28 39.85
CA ILE A 583 -5.89 26.28 40.22
C ILE A 583 -4.82 26.38 39.13
N ASN A 584 -4.24 25.25 38.69
CA ASN A 584 -3.23 25.22 37.67
C ASN A 584 -3.76 25.83 36.36
N LEU A 585 -4.93 25.45 35.90
CA LEU A 585 -5.50 25.96 34.65
C LEU A 585 -5.72 27.48 34.69
N LYS A 586 -6.21 28.02 35.82
CA LYS A 586 -6.37 29.46 36.00
C LYS A 586 -5.05 30.22 35.96
N GLN A 587 -4.00 29.68 36.63
CA GLN A 587 -2.66 30.25 36.61
C GLN A 587 -2.03 30.19 35.22
N LEU A 588 -2.19 29.05 34.52
CA LEU A 588 -1.65 28.85 33.16
C LEU A 588 -2.29 29.81 32.15
N LYS A 589 -3.61 29.96 32.17
CA LYS A 589 -4.31 30.93 31.29
C LYS A 589 -3.85 32.36 31.51
N LYS A 590 -3.51 32.74 32.74
CA LYS A 590 -2.95 34.07 33.06
C LYS A 590 -1.50 34.21 32.59
N LYS A 591 -0.65 33.16 32.78
CA LYS A 591 0.76 33.19 32.43
C LYS A 591 1.02 33.02 30.93
N PHE A 592 0.18 32.26 30.24
CA PHE A 592 0.31 31.92 28.84
C PHE A 592 -0.96 32.32 28.05
N PRO A 593 -1.19 33.60 27.82
CA PRO A 593 -2.43 34.08 27.18
C PRO A 593 -2.47 33.76 25.71
N GLN A 594 -3.69 33.56 25.18
CA GLN A 594 -3.91 33.53 23.73
C GLN A 594 -3.79 34.97 23.17
N PRO A 595 -3.39 35.14 21.88
CA PRO A 595 -3.13 34.08 20.88
C PRO A 595 -1.69 33.54 20.88
N ASN A 596 -0.80 34.07 21.74
CA ASN A 596 0.63 33.74 21.74
C ASN A 596 0.95 32.32 22.16
N TYR A 597 0.05 31.71 22.93
CA TYR A 597 0.18 30.33 23.43
C TYR A 597 -1.10 29.54 23.24
N ILE A 598 -0.97 28.23 23.12
CA ILE A 598 -2.11 27.30 23.19
C ILE A 598 -1.90 26.31 24.33
N LEU A 599 -2.95 26.15 25.12
CA LEU A 599 -3.03 25.16 26.19
C LEU A 599 -3.86 23.99 25.70
N VAL A 600 -3.29 22.81 25.66
CA VAL A 600 -3.96 21.59 25.19
C VAL A 600 -4.17 20.66 26.37
N GLU A 601 -5.43 20.47 26.72
CA GLU A 601 -5.82 19.49 27.74
C GLU A 601 -5.79 18.09 27.15
N CYS A 602 -5.07 17.20 27.82
CA CYS A 602 -4.89 15.83 27.40
C CYS A 602 -5.31 14.88 28.54
N GLU A 603 -5.65 13.62 28.19
CA GLU A 603 -5.89 12.59 29.17
C GLU A 603 -4.62 12.34 30.01
N PRO A 604 -4.78 11.98 31.31
CA PRO A 604 -3.65 11.69 32.15
C PRO A 604 -2.86 10.45 31.68
N ARG A 605 -1.53 10.43 31.93
CA ARG A 605 -0.63 9.33 31.56
C ARG A 605 -0.64 8.16 32.53
N SER A 606 -1.17 8.35 33.71
CA SER A 606 -1.29 7.33 34.76
C SER A 606 -2.61 7.53 35.53
N GLU A 607 -3.04 6.50 36.24
CA GLU A 607 -4.25 6.50 37.05
C GLU A 607 -4.19 7.46 38.23
N ASP A 608 -2.98 7.81 38.70
CA ASP A 608 -2.76 8.76 39.79
C ASP A 608 -3.00 10.23 39.40
N LEU A 609 -3.21 10.51 38.09
CA LEU A 609 -3.38 11.85 37.57
C LEU A 609 -4.77 11.99 36.98
N ILE A 610 -5.38 13.16 37.13
CA ILE A 610 -6.69 13.45 36.52
C ILE A 610 -6.60 14.25 35.23
N SER A 611 -5.51 14.99 35.04
CA SER A 611 -5.31 15.76 33.81
C SER A 611 -3.83 16.03 33.52
N GLU A 612 -3.58 16.37 32.27
CA GLU A 612 -2.30 16.82 31.75
C GLU A 612 -2.53 17.95 30.76
N VAL A 613 -1.88 19.10 30.98
CA VAL A 613 -1.98 20.26 30.10
C VAL A 613 -0.64 20.54 29.45
N ALA A 614 -0.57 20.41 28.13
CA ALA A 614 0.59 20.78 27.32
C ALA A 614 0.46 22.22 26.81
N ILE A 615 1.55 22.97 26.86
CA ILE A 615 1.58 24.38 26.50
C ILE A 615 2.54 24.55 25.33
N PHE A 616 2.05 25.11 24.21
CA PHE A 616 2.86 25.38 23.04
C PHE A 616 2.90 26.88 22.74
N ASP A 617 4.11 27.36 22.38
CA ASP A 617 4.33 28.72 21.89
C ASP A 617 3.85 28.82 20.43
N ARG A 618 3.12 29.88 20.10
CA ARG A 618 2.60 30.15 18.75
C ARG A 618 3.23 31.40 18.10
N GLN A 619 4.13 32.10 18.80
CA GLN A 619 4.76 33.32 18.27
C GLN A 619 5.67 33.02 17.08
N GLN A 620 6.38 31.89 17.13
CA GLN A 620 7.18 31.39 16.00
C GLN A 620 6.67 30.04 15.56
N ARG A 621 6.58 29.84 14.26
CA ARG A 621 6.13 28.57 13.70
C ARG A 621 7.18 27.49 13.83
N GLY A 622 6.80 26.36 14.41
CA GLY A 622 7.67 25.22 14.63
C GLY A 622 8.03 24.43 13.35
N ILE A 623 9.04 23.57 13.45
CA ILE A 623 9.55 22.77 12.31
C ILE A 623 8.50 21.82 11.76
N ILE A 624 7.75 21.12 12.62
CA ILE A 624 6.69 20.18 12.16
C ILE A 624 5.58 20.94 11.41
N PRO A 625 5.00 22.03 11.92
CA PRO A 625 4.08 22.86 11.17
C PRO A 625 4.63 23.42 9.86
N LYS A 626 5.89 23.87 9.83
CA LYS A 626 6.54 24.35 8.59
C LYS A 626 6.65 23.23 7.56
N LEU A 627 7.08 22.05 7.98
CA LEU A 627 7.20 20.88 7.12
C LEU A 627 5.85 20.46 6.53
N LEU A 628 4.80 20.44 7.36
CA LEU A 628 3.44 20.09 6.93
C LEU A 628 2.87 21.12 5.94
N LEU A 629 3.06 22.43 6.19
CA LEU A 629 2.66 23.47 5.24
C LEU A 629 3.35 23.27 3.89
N ASN A 630 4.66 23.06 3.87
CA ASN A 630 5.40 22.80 2.64
C ASN A 630 4.81 21.60 1.87
N PHE A 631 4.46 20.51 2.57
CA PHE A 631 3.85 19.34 1.93
C PHE A 631 2.45 19.63 1.39
N LEU A 632 1.61 20.34 2.14
CA LEU A 632 0.26 20.68 1.71
C LEU A 632 0.27 21.65 0.53
N ASP A 633 1.16 22.66 0.52
CA ASP A 633 1.32 23.63 -0.56
C ASP A 633 1.81 22.95 -1.84
N LYS A 634 2.83 22.08 -1.74
CA LYS A 634 3.32 21.32 -2.88
C LYS A 634 2.24 20.38 -3.42
N ARG A 635 1.48 19.72 -2.53
CA ARG A 635 0.33 18.89 -2.95
C ARG A 635 -0.73 19.71 -3.68
N ALA A 636 -1.10 20.89 -3.16
CA ALA A 636 -2.06 21.78 -3.81
C ALA A 636 -1.59 22.24 -5.19
N LYS A 637 -0.29 22.61 -5.30
CA LYS A 637 0.33 22.95 -6.58
C LYS A 637 0.20 21.80 -7.61
N TYR A 638 0.59 20.57 -7.25
CA TYR A 638 0.50 19.44 -8.17
C TYR A 638 -0.94 19.04 -8.50
N LYS A 639 -1.89 19.20 -7.56
CA LYS A 639 -3.32 19.02 -7.85
C LYS A 639 -3.83 20.04 -8.87
N LYS A 640 -3.35 21.28 -8.82
CA LYS A 640 -3.68 22.30 -9.81
C LYS A 640 -3.10 21.95 -11.18
N MET A 641 -1.80 21.63 -11.23
CA MET A 641 -1.12 21.19 -12.46
C MET A 641 -1.77 19.95 -13.09
N LEU A 642 -2.22 18.98 -12.27
CA LEU A 642 -2.96 17.81 -12.73
C LEU A 642 -4.27 18.17 -13.45
N LYS A 643 -5.00 19.18 -12.97
CA LYS A 643 -6.24 19.65 -13.61
C LYS A 643 -5.98 20.40 -14.91
N GLU A 644 -4.85 21.09 -14.99
CA GLU A 644 -4.45 21.92 -16.15
C GLU A 644 -3.67 21.12 -17.21
N ALA A 645 -3.20 19.91 -16.88
CA ALA A 645 -2.43 19.08 -17.80
C ALA A 645 -3.31 18.59 -18.96
N GLU A 646 -2.80 18.69 -20.18
CA GLU A 646 -3.47 18.22 -21.40
C GLU A 646 -3.06 16.78 -21.73
N ASN A 647 -1.79 16.46 -21.65
CA ASN A 647 -1.27 15.15 -22.02
C ASN A 647 -1.34 14.12 -20.87
N SER A 648 -1.42 12.83 -21.23
CA SER A 648 -1.55 11.73 -20.28
C SER A 648 -0.30 11.53 -19.41
N SER A 649 0.90 11.77 -19.95
CA SER A 649 2.17 11.60 -19.24
C SER A 649 2.30 12.60 -18.08
N ASP A 650 2.00 13.89 -18.34
CA ASP A 650 2.04 14.92 -17.28
C ASP A 650 0.97 14.66 -16.22
N LYS A 651 -0.23 14.19 -16.61
CA LYS A 651 -1.27 13.80 -15.66
C LYS A 651 -0.78 12.71 -14.71
N GLU A 652 -0.12 11.68 -15.23
CA GLU A 652 0.42 10.59 -14.42
C GLU A 652 1.52 11.05 -13.46
N ILE A 653 2.41 11.93 -13.94
CA ILE A 653 3.48 12.52 -13.12
C ILE A 653 2.89 13.36 -11.98
N TYR A 654 1.98 14.28 -12.29
CA TYR A 654 1.41 15.18 -11.30
C TYR A 654 0.52 14.46 -10.30
N ASP A 655 -0.21 13.42 -10.74
CA ASP A 655 -0.97 12.56 -9.84
C ASP A 655 -0.04 11.79 -8.88
N SER A 656 1.05 11.21 -9.39
CA SER A 656 2.04 10.53 -8.57
C SER A 656 2.70 11.47 -7.56
N MET A 657 3.07 12.69 -7.97
CA MET A 657 3.68 13.70 -7.08
C MET A 657 2.70 14.13 -5.98
N GLN A 658 1.44 14.49 -6.31
CA GLN A 658 0.46 14.88 -5.29
C GLN A 658 0.16 13.74 -4.31
N TYR A 659 0.19 12.49 -4.81
CA TYR A 659 -0.03 11.31 -4.00
C TYR A 659 1.12 11.07 -3.00
N MET A 660 2.39 11.22 -3.41
CA MET A 660 3.54 11.11 -2.52
C MET A 660 3.50 12.17 -1.41
N TYR A 661 3.15 13.42 -1.73
CA TYR A 661 2.98 14.47 -0.72
C TYR A 661 1.81 14.19 0.23
N LYS A 662 0.72 13.58 -0.24
CA LYS A 662 -0.39 13.13 0.62
C LYS A 662 0.08 12.07 1.63
N ILE A 663 0.81 11.07 1.16
CA ILE A 663 1.29 9.97 2.02
C ILE A 663 2.22 10.49 3.09
N ILE A 664 3.24 11.31 2.72
CA ILE A 664 4.22 11.79 3.68
C ILE A 664 3.59 12.75 4.70
N ALA A 665 2.71 13.65 4.29
CA ALA A 665 2.01 14.57 5.21
C ALA A 665 1.18 13.81 6.25
N ASN A 666 0.42 12.79 5.83
CA ASN A 666 -0.37 11.96 6.74
C ASN A 666 0.47 11.08 7.66
N SER A 667 1.74 10.81 7.30
CA SER A 667 2.65 9.99 8.11
C SER A 667 3.27 10.76 9.28
N VAL A 668 3.34 12.09 9.22
CA VAL A 668 4.04 12.93 10.21
C VAL A 668 3.52 12.71 11.62
N TYR A 669 2.20 12.70 11.81
CA TYR A 669 1.59 12.41 13.13
C TYR A 669 2.05 11.06 13.69
N GLY A 670 2.02 10.00 12.89
CA GLY A 670 2.50 8.67 13.30
C GLY A 670 3.98 8.68 13.69
N LEU A 671 4.79 9.51 13.02
CA LEU A 671 6.22 9.66 13.32
C LEU A 671 6.47 10.41 14.62
N MET A 672 5.61 11.36 15.01
CA MET A 672 5.69 12.01 16.33
C MET A 672 5.44 11.00 17.48
N GLY A 673 4.58 10.01 17.26
CA GLY A 673 4.32 8.94 18.23
C GLY A 673 5.30 7.75 18.19
N PHE A 674 6.19 7.70 17.20
CA PHE A 674 7.10 6.58 16.98
C PHE A 674 8.50 6.86 17.57
N ARG A 675 8.89 6.15 18.64
CA ARG A 675 10.12 6.40 19.42
C ARG A 675 11.43 6.39 18.63
N SER A 676 11.49 5.63 17.55
CA SER A 676 12.68 5.57 16.70
C SER A 676 12.72 6.68 15.64
N SER A 677 11.68 7.52 15.55
CA SER A 677 11.63 8.65 14.63
C SER A 677 12.46 9.81 15.14
N VAL A 678 13.05 10.55 14.19
CA VAL A 678 13.72 11.84 14.45
C VAL A 678 12.75 12.94 14.88
N LEU A 679 11.45 12.76 14.63
CA LEU A 679 10.36 13.66 14.99
C LEU A 679 9.62 13.23 16.26
N TYR A 680 10.12 12.24 16.99
CA TYR A 680 9.43 11.76 18.19
C TYR A 680 9.20 12.87 19.20
N SER A 681 7.95 13.13 19.53
CA SER A 681 7.52 14.05 20.59
C SER A 681 6.19 13.53 21.16
N TYR A 682 6.28 12.93 22.36
CA TYR A 682 5.12 12.36 23.03
C TYR A 682 4.02 13.40 23.29
N ALA A 683 4.39 14.57 23.82
CA ALA A 683 3.43 15.64 24.12
C ALA A 683 2.77 16.18 22.84
N SER A 684 3.53 16.39 21.78
CA SER A 684 2.98 16.84 20.50
C SER A 684 2.03 15.82 19.88
N ALA A 685 2.39 14.52 19.91
CA ALA A 685 1.54 13.45 19.37
C ALA A 685 0.23 13.32 20.16
N LYS A 686 0.31 13.35 21.49
CA LYS A 686 -0.84 13.28 22.39
C LYS A 686 -1.75 14.50 22.25
N SER A 687 -1.18 15.70 22.17
CA SER A 687 -1.93 16.95 21.93
C SER A 687 -2.63 16.94 20.58
N CYS A 688 -2.02 16.38 19.54
CA CYS A 688 -2.64 16.24 18.22
C CYS A 688 -3.92 15.40 18.28
N THR A 689 -3.90 14.25 18.94
CA THR A 689 -5.11 13.43 19.08
C THR A 689 -6.15 14.06 19.99
N SER A 690 -5.74 14.77 21.05
CA SER A 690 -6.66 15.47 21.94
C SER A 690 -7.42 16.58 21.22
N ILE A 691 -6.74 17.45 20.48
CA ILE A 691 -7.38 18.50 19.66
C ILE A 691 -8.30 17.84 18.60
N GLY A 692 -7.83 16.79 17.91
CA GLY A 692 -8.61 16.09 16.89
C GLY A 692 -9.90 15.49 17.45
N ARG A 693 -9.87 14.89 18.65
CA ARG A 693 -11.08 14.41 19.36
C ARG A 693 -12.04 15.54 19.69
N SER A 694 -11.52 16.68 20.12
CA SER A 694 -12.36 17.86 20.39
C SER A 694 -13.02 18.37 19.10
N MET A 695 -12.28 18.46 18.00
CA MET A 695 -12.79 18.94 16.71
C MET A 695 -13.94 18.09 16.16
N ILE A 696 -13.78 16.75 16.14
CA ILE A 696 -14.87 15.89 15.67
C ILE A 696 -16.09 15.96 16.60
N THR A 697 -15.88 16.09 17.91
CA THR A 697 -16.97 16.25 18.88
C THR A 697 -17.72 17.57 18.67
N TYR A 698 -17.00 18.64 18.39
CA TYR A 698 -17.63 19.92 18.12
C TYR A 698 -18.37 19.97 16.79
N LEU A 699 -17.82 19.35 15.73
CA LEU A 699 -18.51 19.19 14.44
C LEU A 699 -19.80 18.38 14.62
N ASP A 700 -19.72 17.28 15.36
CA ASP A 700 -20.90 16.47 15.69
C ASP A 700 -21.96 17.29 16.42
N SER A 701 -21.57 18.11 17.40
CA SER A 701 -22.50 18.96 18.16
C SER A 701 -23.16 20.05 17.32
N VAL A 702 -22.53 20.55 16.28
CA VAL A 702 -23.05 21.55 15.35
C VAL A 702 -24.09 20.95 14.40
N LEU A 703 -23.81 19.72 13.93
CA LEU A 703 -24.63 19.06 12.91
C LEU A 703 -25.78 18.24 13.50
N ASN A 704 -25.61 17.70 14.70
CA ASN A 704 -26.61 16.84 15.32
C ASN A 704 -27.80 17.68 15.82
N GLY A 705 -28.98 17.46 15.25
CA GLY A 705 -30.20 18.22 15.55
C GLY A 705 -30.37 19.52 14.74
N ALA A 706 -29.48 19.75 13.75
CA ALA A 706 -29.70 20.82 12.78
C ALA A 706 -30.97 20.56 11.96
N LYS A 707 -31.56 21.60 11.39
CA LYS A 707 -32.82 21.55 10.64
C LYS A 707 -32.77 22.48 9.43
N LEU A 708 -33.36 22.01 8.34
CA LEU A 708 -33.65 22.81 7.15
C LEU A 708 -35.16 23.09 7.15
N VAL A 709 -35.59 24.35 7.25
CA VAL A 709 -36.99 24.76 7.30
C VAL A 709 -37.13 26.10 6.60
N ASP A 710 -38.13 26.25 5.75
CA ASP A 710 -38.50 27.50 5.04
C ASP A 710 -37.30 28.18 4.34
N GLY A 711 -36.42 27.40 3.74
CA GLY A 711 -35.23 27.92 3.04
C GLY A 711 -34.08 28.34 3.97
N PHE A 712 -34.17 28.06 5.27
CA PHE A 712 -33.12 28.35 6.24
C PHE A 712 -32.57 27.10 6.88
N LEU A 713 -31.24 27.03 6.97
CA LEU A 713 -30.55 26.03 7.78
C LEU A 713 -30.32 26.53 9.20
N GLU A 714 -30.93 25.86 10.17
CA GLU A 714 -30.74 26.11 11.59
C GLU A 714 -29.71 25.15 12.17
N LEU A 715 -28.53 25.66 12.51
CA LEU A 715 -27.48 24.87 13.15
C LEU A 715 -27.64 24.88 14.67
N ALA A 716 -27.29 23.75 15.31
CA ALA A 716 -27.34 23.67 16.78
C ALA A 716 -26.32 24.65 17.38
N SER A 717 -26.78 25.52 18.29
CA SER A 717 -25.92 26.53 18.91
C SER A 717 -25.07 25.94 20.03
N ASN A 718 -23.78 26.20 19.99
CA ASN A 718 -22.83 25.90 21.06
C ASN A 718 -21.90 27.11 21.26
N PRO A 719 -22.26 28.09 22.06
CA PRO A 719 -21.50 29.32 22.21
C PRO A 719 -20.11 29.14 22.83
N THR A 720 -19.83 28.01 23.44
CA THR A 720 -18.52 27.68 24.00
C THR A 720 -17.59 26.94 23.01
N ASN A 721 -18.07 26.75 21.78
CA ASN A 721 -17.32 26.04 20.75
C ASN A 721 -16.12 26.88 20.26
N PRO A 722 -14.88 26.41 20.42
CA PRO A 722 -13.69 27.20 20.03
C PRO A 722 -13.34 27.14 18.55
N PHE A 723 -13.97 26.27 17.76
CA PHE A 723 -13.63 25.99 16.35
C PHE A 723 -14.68 26.53 15.38
N PHE A 724 -15.90 26.72 15.82
CA PHE A 724 -17.01 27.18 15.01
C PHE A 724 -17.66 28.39 15.65
N GLY A 725 -18.09 29.33 14.84
CA GLY A 725 -18.77 30.56 15.30
C GLY A 725 -19.87 30.99 14.34
N GLY A 726 -20.64 32.02 14.73
CA GLY A 726 -21.67 32.56 13.85
C GLY A 726 -22.87 31.62 13.67
N PHE A 727 -23.24 30.90 14.74
CA PHE A 727 -24.42 30.03 14.78
C PHE A 727 -25.70 30.78 14.51
N GLY A 728 -26.81 30.08 14.26
CA GLY A 728 -28.12 30.59 14.00
C GLY A 728 -28.66 30.20 12.63
N LYS A 729 -29.72 30.90 12.20
CA LYS A 729 -30.32 30.66 10.89
C LYS A 729 -29.42 31.15 9.78
N LYS A 730 -29.15 30.28 8.80
CA LYS A 730 -28.39 30.62 7.59
C LYS A 730 -29.29 30.39 6.38
N GLU A 731 -29.42 31.40 5.55
CA GLU A 731 -30.16 31.30 4.29
C GLU A 731 -29.41 30.33 3.34
N ILE A 732 -30.17 29.43 2.74
CA ILE A 732 -29.64 28.52 1.71
C ILE A 732 -29.76 29.14 0.32
N SER A 733 -28.99 28.62 -0.64
CA SER A 733 -29.04 29.05 -2.02
C SER A 733 -30.45 28.88 -2.61
N THR A 734 -30.85 29.82 -3.45
CA THR A 734 -32.13 29.79 -4.20
C THR A 734 -32.30 28.58 -5.12
N SER A 735 -31.26 27.76 -5.27
CA SER A 735 -31.31 26.48 -6.02
C SER A 735 -32.07 25.37 -5.28
N ILE A 736 -32.39 25.55 -4.01
CA ILE A 736 -33.15 24.58 -3.21
C ILE A 736 -34.56 25.11 -3.02
N ASP A 737 -35.58 24.27 -3.28
CA ASP A 737 -36.98 24.61 -3.03
C ASP A 737 -37.19 24.94 -1.55
N PRO A 738 -37.67 26.17 -1.20
CA PRO A 738 -37.87 26.55 0.21
C PRO A 738 -38.88 25.67 0.95
N SER A 739 -39.74 24.94 0.27
CA SER A 739 -40.71 24.02 0.89
C SER A 739 -40.08 22.75 1.45
N ILE A 740 -38.80 22.48 1.10
CA ILE A 740 -38.09 21.31 1.57
C ILE A 740 -37.76 21.48 3.05
N THR A 741 -38.21 20.53 3.84
CA THR A 741 -37.91 20.40 5.29
C THR A 741 -37.04 19.15 5.49
N MET A 742 -35.93 19.25 6.24
CA MET A 742 -35.09 18.14 6.60
C MET A 742 -34.57 18.26 8.03
N ASN A 743 -34.58 17.14 8.75
CA ASN A 743 -33.92 17.03 10.06
C ASN A 743 -32.61 16.26 9.90
N PHE A 744 -31.57 16.72 10.59
CA PHE A 744 -30.23 16.13 10.53
C PHE A 744 -29.87 15.50 11.87
N ASN A 745 -29.53 14.21 11.86
CA ASN A 745 -29.16 13.48 13.07
C ASN A 745 -27.80 12.83 12.86
N SER A 746 -26.81 13.17 13.68
CA SER A 746 -25.56 12.45 13.67
C SER A 746 -25.75 11.02 14.18
N VAL A 747 -25.28 10.04 13.42
CA VAL A 747 -25.50 8.61 13.69
C VAL A 747 -24.20 7.84 13.93
N TYR A 748 -23.07 8.35 13.46
CA TYR A 748 -21.74 7.77 13.62
C TYR A 748 -20.66 8.79 13.31
N GLY A 749 -19.43 8.56 13.79
CA GLY A 749 -18.26 9.35 13.45
C GLY A 749 -16.99 8.56 13.67
N ASP A 750 -15.99 8.76 12.81
CA ASP A 750 -14.73 8.01 12.83
C ASP A 750 -13.54 8.94 12.59
N THR A 751 -12.85 9.29 13.66
CA THR A 751 -11.60 10.06 13.68
C THR A 751 -11.72 11.46 13.08
N ASP A 752 -12.09 11.61 11.82
CA ASP A 752 -12.17 12.83 11.03
C ASP A 752 -13.52 13.01 10.29
N SER A 753 -14.36 12.00 10.28
CA SER A 753 -15.65 12.02 9.57
C SER A 753 -16.87 11.93 10.48
N VAL A 754 -17.93 12.64 10.10
CA VAL A 754 -19.27 12.59 10.74
C VAL A 754 -20.28 12.08 9.73
N PHE A 755 -21.12 11.15 10.17
CA PHE A 755 -22.20 10.52 9.42
C PHE A 755 -23.54 11.11 9.88
N LEU A 756 -24.21 11.81 8.98
CA LEU A 756 -25.41 12.60 9.26
C LEU A 756 -26.61 12.00 8.53
N GLU A 757 -27.50 11.32 9.24
CA GLU A 757 -28.78 10.82 8.71
C GLU A 757 -29.71 12.00 8.44
N VAL A 758 -30.38 11.99 7.30
CA VAL A 758 -31.45 12.92 6.95
C VAL A 758 -32.77 12.18 6.80
N ASP A 759 -33.87 12.79 7.15
CA ASP A 759 -35.21 12.20 7.04
C ASP A 759 -35.73 12.20 5.58
N SER A 760 -34.87 11.93 4.63
CA SER A 760 -35.16 11.83 3.20
C SER A 760 -34.54 10.60 2.56
N LYS A 761 -35.24 10.03 1.60
CA LYS A 761 -34.76 8.95 0.71
C LYS A 761 -34.42 9.46 -0.69
N ASP A 762 -34.76 10.71 -0.99
CA ASP A 762 -34.42 11.33 -2.26
C ASP A 762 -32.93 11.70 -2.29
N VAL A 763 -32.20 11.06 -3.23
CA VAL A 763 -30.74 11.21 -3.36
C VAL A 763 -30.38 12.56 -3.99
N GLU A 764 -31.12 13.00 -5.00
CA GLU A 764 -30.80 14.22 -5.75
C GLU A 764 -30.92 15.45 -4.85
N THR A 765 -32.04 15.58 -4.17
CA THR A 765 -32.23 16.64 -3.17
C THR A 765 -31.19 16.55 -2.05
N THR A 766 -30.88 15.33 -1.55
CA THR A 766 -29.86 15.12 -0.52
C THR A 766 -28.46 15.59 -0.98
N LEU A 767 -28.08 15.35 -2.24
CA LEU A 767 -26.79 15.80 -2.81
C LEU A 767 -26.70 17.33 -2.89
N VAL A 768 -27.79 17.99 -3.28
CA VAL A 768 -27.85 19.47 -3.38
C VAL A 768 -27.76 20.10 -1.98
N VAL A 769 -28.56 19.62 -1.03
CA VAL A 769 -28.55 20.10 0.35
C VAL A 769 -27.19 19.85 1.02
N ALA A 770 -26.56 18.71 0.79
CA ALA A 770 -25.24 18.41 1.34
C ALA A 770 -24.16 19.38 0.88
N LYS A 771 -24.17 19.79 -0.38
CA LYS A 771 -23.23 20.80 -0.93
C LYS A 771 -23.45 22.20 -0.32
N GLU A 772 -24.70 22.58 -0.11
CA GLU A 772 -25.00 23.84 0.57
C GLU A 772 -24.59 23.79 2.06
N LEU A 773 -24.86 22.66 2.72
CA LEU A 773 -24.42 22.44 4.10
C LEU A 773 -22.90 22.52 4.22
N GLU A 774 -22.13 21.94 3.26
CA GLU A 774 -20.67 22.07 3.18
C GLU A 774 -20.23 23.55 3.14
N LYS A 775 -20.84 24.37 2.29
CA LYS A 775 -20.52 25.79 2.19
C LYS A 775 -20.79 26.53 3.50
N ILE A 776 -21.97 26.29 4.08
CA ILE A 776 -22.39 26.93 5.32
C ILE A 776 -21.50 26.51 6.49
N ILE A 777 -21.17 25.21 6.64
CA ILE A 777 -20.25 24.74 7.68
C ILE A 777 -18.88 25.42 7.53
N ASN A 778 -18.32 25.46 6.30
CA ASN A 778 -17.03 26.10 6.08
C ASN A 778 -17.05 27.61 6.31
N SER A 779 -18.21 28.29 6.20
CA SER A 779 -18.36 29.73 6.50
C SER A 779 -18.33 30.06 8.00
N ILE A 780 -18.61 29.06 8.85
CA ILE A 780 -18.63 29.22 10.30
C ILE A 780 -17.40 28.65 11.00
N VAL A 781 -16.47 28.03 10.26
CA VAL A 781 -15.16 27.58 10.78
C VAL A 781 -14.31 28.81 11.08
N LEU A 782 -13.79 28.91 12.31
CA LEU A 782 -13.01 30.09 12.77
C LEU A 782 -11.54 30.09 12.28
N PHE A 783 -11.10 29.02 11.62
CA PHE A 783 -9.69 28.85 11.22
C PHE A 783 -9.60 28.39 9.77
N ASP A 784 -8.93 29.14 8.91
CA ASP A 784 -8.83 28.92 7.48
C ASP A 784 -8.21 27.58 7.06
N ASN A 785 -7.37 26.98 7.92
CA ASN A 785 -6.69 25.71 7.63
C ASN A 785 -7.63 24.49 7.72
N PHE A 786 -8.76 24.62 8.43
CA PHE A 786 -9.72 23.52 8.56
C PHE A 786 -10.80 23.65 7.50
N ARG A 787 -10.88 22.67 6.65
CA ARG A 787 -11.96 22.52 5.68
C ARG A 787 -12.67 21.21 5.89
N ILE A 788 -14.00 21.25 5.82
CA ILE A 788 -14.86 20.09 5.89
C ILE A 788 -15.36 19.86 4.46
N GLU A 789 -15.16 18.67 3.95
CA GLU A 789 -15.56 18.27 2.60
C GLU A 789 -16.75 17.32 2.69
N PHE A 790 -17.74 17.53 1.85
CA PHE A 790 -18.81 16.56 1.62
C PHE A 790 -18.27 15.44 0.73
N GLU A 791 -18.13 14.21 1.27
CA GLU A 791 -17.54 13.09 0.56
C GLU A 791 -18.56 12.31 -0.29
N ALA A 792 -19.71 12.01 0.30
CA ALA A 792 -20.70 11.13 -0.34
C ALA A 792 -22.04 11.13 0.40
N VAL A 793 -23.06 10.61 -0.30
CA VAL A 793 -24.29 10.08 0.31
C VAL A 793 -24.19 8.57 0.38
N TYR A 794 -24.49 8.01 1.55
CA TYR A 794 -24.63 6.57 1.76
C TYR A 794 -26.12 6.20 1.81
N LYS A 795 -26.53 5.30 0.92
CA LYS A 795 -27.88 4.73 0.87
C LYS A 795 -27.87 3.32 1.45
N ASN A 796 -28.90 2.96 2.22
CA ASN A 796 -29.01 1.63 2.84
C ASN A 796 -27.75 1.28 3.66
N LEU A 797 -27.37 2.14 4.59
CA LEU A 797 -26.21 1.92 5.44
C LEU A 797 -26.49 0.84 6.49
N ILE A 798 -25.71 -0.22 6.47
CA ILE A 798 -25.77 -1.32 7.44
C ILE A 798 -24.50 -1.33 8.27
N MET A 799 -24.60 -1.05 9.56
CA MET A 799 -23.48 -0.96 10.50
C MET A 799 -23.43 -2.17 11.43
N GLN A 800 -22.35 -2.96 11.35
CA GLN A 800 -22.12 -4.08 12.28
C GLN A 800 -21.60 -3.58 13.65
N SER A 801 -20.60 -2.72 13.60
CA SER A 801 -19.94 -2.13 14.77
C SER A 801 -19.06 -0.95 14.33
N LYS A 802 -18.33 -0.35 15.27
CA LYS A 802 -17.31 0.66 14.93
C LYS A 802 -16.39 0.15 13.82
N LYS A 803 -16.20 0.96 12.77
CA LYS A 803 -15.34 0.68 11.58
C LYS A 803 -15.75 -0.52 10.72
N LYS A 804 -16.99 -1.07 10.92
CA LYS A 804 -17.49 -2.21 10.15
C LYS A 804 -18.88 -1.90 9.60
N TYR A 805 -18.95 -1.60 8.31
CA TYR A 805 -20.22 -1.27 7.64
C TYR A 805 -20.23 -1.57 6.15
N SER A 806 -21.44 -1.69 5.60
CA SER A 806 -21.74 -1.91 4.17
C SER A 806 -22.78 -0.87 3.73
N THR A 807 -22.64 -0.29 2.53
CA THR A 807 -23.57 0.71 2.00
C THR A 807 -23.45 0.86 0.49
N LEU A 808 -24.41 1.53 -0.14
CA LEU A 808 -24.33 2.04 -1.49
C LEU A 808 -23.81 3.48 -1.43
N LYS A 809 -22.57 3.70 -1.86
CA LYS A 809 -21.93 5.02 -1.87
C LYS A 809 -22.24 5.75 -3.18
N ILE A 810 -22.73 6.96 -3.08
CA ILE A 810 -22.93 7.93 -4.16
C ILE A 810 -21.97 9.08 -3.89
N ALA A 811 -20.99 9.29 -4.76
CA ALA A 811 -19.95 10.30 -4.56
C ALA A 811 -20.53 11.73 -4.68
N ALA A 812 -19.94 12.70 -4.00
CA ALA A 812 -20.36 14.11 -4.02
C ALA A 812 -20.41 14.74 -5.43
N GLY A 813 -19.60 14.21 -6.39
CA GLY A 813 -19.59 14.65 -7.79
C GLY A 813 -20.69 14.06 -8.67
N SER A 814 -21.47 13.09 -8.18
CA SER A 814 -22.55 12.42 -8.93
C SER A 814 -23.76 13.33 -9.10
N LYS A 815 -24.54 13.10 -10.16
CA LYS A 815 -25.78 13.84 -10.41
C LYS A 815 -27.03 13.10 -9.91
N ASN A 816 -26.99 11.77 -9.89
CA ASN A 816 -28.14 10.93 -9.55
C ASN A 816 -27.71 9.64 -8.80
N ALA A 817 -28.68 8.79 -8.48
CA ALA A 817 -28.48 7.53 -7.77
C ALA A 817 -27.84 6.41 -8.63
N ASP A 818 -27.83 6.53 -9.98
CA ASP A 818 -27.36 5.47 -10.90
C ASP A 818 -25.87 5.18 -10.78
N SER A 819 -25.10 6.15 -10.26
CA SER A 819 -23.67 6.02 -9.97
C SER A 819 -23.36 5.33 -8.64
N ALA A 820 -24.35 4.73 -7.97
CA ALA A 820 -24.16 4.10 -6.66
C ALA A 820 -23.24 2.87 -6.75
N VAL A 821 -22.21 2.86 -5.92
CA VAL A 821 -21.24 1.76 -5.83
C VAL A 821 -21.32 1.13 -4.44
N ARG A 822 -21.48 -0.20 -4.38
CA ARG A 822 -21.46 -0.90 -3.09
C ARG A 822 -20.05 -0.87 -2.51
N ILE A 823 -19.95 -0.40 -1.28
CA ILE A 823 -18.71 -0.42 -0.50
C ILE A 823 -18.89 -1.23 0.79
N ASN A 824 -17.82 -1.94 1.16
CA ASN A 824 -17.73 -2.72 2.38
C ASN A 824 -16.46 -2.29 3.13
N LYS A 825 -16.59 -1.78 4.37
CA LYS A 825 -15.45 -1.42 5.22
C LYS A 825 -15.38 -2.31 6.45
N GLY A 826 -14.24 -3.00 6.63
CA GLY A 826 -13.97 -3.82 7.82
C GLY A 826 -14.89 -5.03 8.01
N THR A 827 -15.76 -5.33 7.04
CA THR A 827 -16.71 -6.46 7.09
C THR A 827 -16.03 -7.76 6.68
N SER A 828 -16.68 -8.90 6.94
CA SER A 828 -16.16 -10.23 6.59
C SER A 828 -15.84 -10.41 5.11
N GLU A 829 -16.57 -9.74 4.22
CA GLU A 829 -16.36 -9.78 2.77
C GLU A 829 -14.96 -9.25 2.35
N THR A 830 -14.41 -8.32 3.13
CA THR A 830 -13.09 -7.71 2.87
C THR A 830 -11.96 -8.37 3.66
N ARG A 831 -12.26 -9.32 4.54
CA ARG A 831 -11.27 -9.99 5.40
C ARG A 831 -10.71 -11.23 4.72
N ARG A 832 -9.40 -11.47 4.91
CA ARG A 832 -8.68 -12.62 4.33
C ARG A 832 -8.83 -13.91 5.14
N ASP A 833 -9.20 -13.80 6.42
CA ASP A 833 -9.36 -14.91 7.36
C ASP A 833 -10.78 -15.49 7.37
N VAL A 834 -11.58 -15.17 6.36
CA VAL A 834 -12.96 -15.61 6.17
C VAL A 834 -13.05 -16.46 4.89
N SER A 835 -13.77 -17.57 4.95
CA SER A 835 -13.93 -18.49 3.81
C SER A 835 -14.72 -17.86 2.66
N LYS A 836 -14.50 -18.33 1.43
CA LYS A 836 -15.24 -17.89 0.24
C LYS A 836 -16.75 -18.13 0.41
N PHE A 837 -17.14 -19.29 0.93
CA PHE A 837 -18.54 -19.62 1.26
C PHE A 837 -19.17 -18.50 2.11
N HIS A 838 -18.53 -18.15 3.24
CA HIS A 838 -19.05 -17.11 4.13
C HIS A 838 -19.18 -15.76 3.43
N LYS A 839 -18.17 -15.37 2.62
CA LYS A 839 -18.19 -14.11 1.84
C LYS A 839 -19.35 -14.07 0.83
N CYS A 840 -19.56 -15.15 0.09
CA CYS A 840 -20.66 -15.26 -0.88
C CYS A 840 -22.03 -15.15 -0.20
N MET A 841 -22.22 -15.92 0.86
CA MET A 841 -23.49 -15.95 1.59
C MET A 841 -23.80 -14.62 2.28
N ILE A 842 -22.84 -14.01 2.97
CA ILE A 842 -23.04 -12.70 3.62
C ILE A 842 -23.31 -11.58 2.61
N LYS A 843 -22.68 -11.64 1.42
CA LYS A 843 -22.97 -10.73 0.32
C LYS A 843 -24.41 -10.89 -0.17
N LYS A 844 -24.87 -12.15 -0.40
CA LYS A 844 -26.25 -12.46 -0.78
C LYS A 844 -27.26 -11.86 0.23
N TYR A 845 -27.07 -12.13 1.52
CA TYR A 845 -27.98 -11.64 2.57
C TYR A 845 -27.96 -10.13 2.75
N LYS A 846 -26.80 -9.47 2.64
CA LYS A 846 -26.71 -8.00 2.67
C LYS A 846 -27.38 -7.37 1.47
N THR A 847 -27.31 -7.99 0.30
CA THR A 847 -28.02 -7.50 -0.89
C THR A 847 -29.51 -7.63 -0.69
N GLN A 848 -30.00 -8.79 -0.32
CA GLN A 848 -31.41 -9.04 -0.02
C GLN A 848 -31.95 -8.07 1.06
N LEU A 849 -31.18 -7.86 2.14
CA LEU A 849 -31.53 -6.92 3.20
C LEU A 849 -31.60 -5.48 2.68
N SER A 850 -30.64 -5.07 1.86
CA SER A 850 -30.63 -3.74 1.22
C SER A 850 -31.82 -3.53 0.29
N ASP A 851 -32.21 -4.54 -0.49
CA ASP A 851 -33.34 -4.47 -1.42
C ASP A 851 -34.68 -4.41 -0.67
N THR A 852 -34.83 -5.20 0.38
CA THR A 852 -36.00 -5.16 1.26
C THR A 852 -36.17 -3.82 1.96
N LEU A 853 -35.06 -3.22 2.43
CA LEU A 853 -35.04 -1.89 3.04
C LEU A 853 -35.39 -0.78 2.01
N SER A 854 -34.94 -0.93 0.76
CA SER A 854 -35.27 0.01 -0.32
C SER A 854 -36.75 0.00 -0.68
N ALA A 855 -37.38 -1.19 -0.64
CA ALA A 855 -38.80 -1.34 -0.96
C ALA A 855 -39.74 -0.73 0.10
N GLY A 856 -39.28 -0.53 1.34
CA GLY A 856 -40.02 0.17 2.39
C GLY A 856 -41.28 -0.51 2.90
N ILE A 857 -41.45 -1.80 2.61
CA ILE A 857 -42.71 -2.55 2.78
C ILE A 857 -42.80 -3.30 4.12
N LEU A 858 -41.65 -3.55 4.79
CA LEU A 858 -41.60 -4.43 5.96
C LEU A 858 -41.15 -3.72 7.23
N THR A 859 -41.70 -4.15 8.35
CA THR A 859 -41.20 -3.77 9.68
C THR A 859 -39.88 -4.47 9.96
N ASP A 860 -39.02 -3.89 10.80
CA ASP A 860 -37.73 -4.50 11.22
C ASP A 860 -37.91 -5.94 11.73
N LYS A 861 -39.03 -6.22 12.40
CA LYS A 861 -39.38 -7.54 12.89
C LYS A 861 -39.60 -8.54 11.74
N GLN A 862 -40.32 -8.14 10.70
CA GLN A 862 -40.60 -9.00 9.55
C GLN A 862 -39.34 -9.28 8.73
N VAL A 863 -38.52 -8.23 8.49
CA VAL A 863 -37.20 -8.36 7.83
C VAL A 863 -36.30 -9.35 8.56
N CYS A 864 -36.28 -9.29 9.90
CA CYS A 864 -35.56 -10.25 10.74
C CYS A 864 -36.02 -11.69 10.51
N VAL A 865 -37.32 -11.93 10.57
CA VAL A 865 -37.95 -13.26 10.45
C VAL A 865 -37.67 -13.83 9.06
N ASP A 866 -37.89 -13.04 8.01
CA ASP A 866 -37.76 -13.53 6.63
C ASP A 866 -36.29 -13.79 6.26
N THR A 867 -35.36 -12.94 6.70
CA THR A 867 -33.94 -13.15 6.51
C THR A 867 -33.43 -14.41 7.19
N LEU A 868 -33.89 -14.69 8.42
CA LEU A 868 -33.48 -15.87 9.17
C LEU A 868 -34.15 -17.15 8.62
N LYS A 869 -35.37 -17.09 8.11
CA LYS A 869 -36.03 -18.23 7.42
C LYS A 869 -35.33 -18.57 6.11
N SER A 870 -34.97 -17.55 5.32
CA SER A 870 -34.19 -17.75 4.09
C SER A 870 -32.82 -18.36 4.39
N LEU A 871 -32.15 -17.90 5.45
CA LEU A 871 -30.90 -18.51 5.92
C LEU A 871 -31.08 -19.98 6.30
N GLU A 872 -32.14 -20.31 7.10
CA GLU A 872 -32.41 -21.68 7.52
C GLU A 872 -32.59 -22.58 6.30
N LEU A 873 -33.37 -22.15 5.30
CA LEU A 873 -33.59 -22.90 4.07
C LEU A 873 -32.30 -23.12 3.27
N ASP A 874 -31.52 -22.08 3.08
CA ASP A 874 -30.25 -22.15 2.34
C ASP A 874 -29.23 -23.07 3.05
N LEU A 875 -29.16 -23.01 4.39
CA LEU A 875 -28.29 -23.88 5.18
C LEU A 875 -28.72 -25.36 5.10
N MET A 876 -30.03 -25.65 5.08
CA MET A 876 -30.56 -27.03 4.89
C MET A 876 -30.24 -27.56 3.50
N LEU A 877 -30.42 -26.75 2.46
CA LEU A 877 -30.09 -27.12 1.07
C LEU A 877 -28.58 -27.39 0.89
N GLU A 878 -27.70 -26.53 1.37
CA GLU A 878 -26.24 -26.75 1.29
C GLU A 878 -25.79 -27.96 2.10
N PHE A 879 -26.42 -28.22 3.25
CA PHE A 879 -26.13 -29.39 4.08
C PHE A 879 -26.59 -30.68 3.43
N GLU A 880 -27.79 -30.72 2.87
CA GLU A 880 -28.35 -31.90 2.20
C GLU A 880 -27.65 -32.21 0.88
N MET A 881 -27.25 -31.21 0.12
CA MET A 881 -26.69 -31.41 -1.22
C MET A 881 -25.19 -31.69 -1.23
N ARG A 882 -24.42 -31.36 -0.17
CA ARG A 882 -22.94 -31.51 -0.05
C ARG A 882 -22.17 -31.10 -1.30
N GLN A 883 -22.67 -30.06 -2.01
CA GLN A 883 -22.23 -29.73 -3.37
C GLN A 883 -21.06 -28.74 -3.43
N SER A 884 -20.79 -28.00 -2.35
CA SER A 884 -19.73 -26.99 -2.36
C SER A 884 -18.35 -27.63 -2.17
N PRO A 885 -17.39 -27.35 -3.08
CA PRO A 885 -16.04 -27.92 -2.99
C PRO A 885 -15.28 -27.38 -1.76
N LEU A 886 -14.27 -28.13 -1.32
CA LEU A 886 -13.44 -27.79 -0.14
C LEU A 886 -12.89 -26.36 -0.19
N GLU A 887 -12.53 -25.89 -1.38
CA GLU A 887 -11.95 -24.55 -1.63
C GLU A 887 -12.88 -23.41 -1.16
N MET A 888 -14.19 -23.63 -1.15
CA MET A 888 -15.17 -22.65 -0.65
C MET A 888 -15.07 -22.46 0.86
N PHE A 889 -14.59 -23.46 1.59
CA PHE A 889 -14.51 -23.46 3.06
C PHE A 889 -13.12 -23.16 3.61
N LEU A 890 -12.13 -22.92 2.76
CA LEU A 890 -10.78 -22.59 3.20
C LEU A 890 -10.74 -21.26 3.95
N LEU A 891 -10.12 -21.32 5.10
CA LEU A 891 -9.75 -20.17 5.94
C LEU A 891 -8.25 -19.96 5.83
N SER A 892 -7.77 -18.74 6.04
CA SER A 892 -6.34 -18.50 6.02
C SER A 892 -5.87 -17.77 7.28
N ARG A 893 -4.64 -18.11 7.70
CA ARG A 893 -4.01 -17.54 8.90
C ARG A 893 -2.51 -17.37 8.66
N THR A 894 -1.93 -16.31 9.21
CA THR A 894 -0.47 -16.10 9.16
C THR A 894 0.18 -16.74 10.37
N HIS A 895 1.30 -17.44 10.16
CA HIS A 895 2.11 -17.98 11.25
C HIS A 895 2.94 -16.86 11.89
N HIS A 896 2.70 -16.54 13.17
CA HIS A 896 3.36 -15.43 13.87
C HIS A 896 4.37 -15.91 14.92
N CYS A 897 5.53 -15.22 15.00
CA CYS A 897 6.57 -15.48 15.99
C CYS A 897 6.22 -15.08 17.45
N ASN A 898 5.14 -14.35 17.66
CA ASN A 898 4.82 -13.71 18.95
C ASN A 898 3.92 -14.54 19.88
N TYR A 899 3.65 -15.80 19.53
CA TYR A 899 2.91 -16.69 20.41
C TYR A 899 3.83 -17.24 21.50
N LYS A 900 3.44 -17.09 22.78
CA LYS A 900 4.14 -17.79 23.89
C LYS A 900 4.10 -19.30 23.61
N LEU A 901 5.27 -19.93 23.62
CA LEU A 901 5.55 -21.23 22.99
C LEU A 901 4.63 -22.40 23.41
N ASN A 902 4.00 -22.38 24.57
CA ASN A 902 3.37 -23.57 25.10
C ASN A 902 1.83 -23.59 25.14
N ASP A 903 1.14 -22.47 24.89
CA ASP A 903 -0.31 -22.40 25.10
C ASP A 903 -1.14 -21.97 23.88
N ASN A 904 -0.50 -21.76 22.70
CA ASN A 904 -1.25 -21.31 21.53
C ASN A 904 -1.63 -22.48 20.60
N PRO A 905 -2.93 -22.80 20.48
CA PRO A 905 -3.40 -23.90 19.62
C PRO A 905 -3.01 -23.75 18.13
N ASN A 906 -2.76 -22.53 17.67
CA ASN A 906 -2.33 -22.29 16.31
C ASN A 906 -0.86 -22.71 16.10
N MET A 907 0.00 -22.50 17.09
CA MET A 907 1.37 -23.03 17.08
C MET A 907 1.39 -24.58 17.11
N ALA A 908 0.54 -25.17 17.95
CA ALA A 908 0.44 -26.63 18.01
C ALA A 908 0.02 -27.23 16.65
N LEU A 909 -0.92 -26.59 15.95
CA LEU A 909 -1.36 -27.03 14.62
C LEU A 909 -0.22 -26.94 13.59
N VAL A 910 0.50 -25.81 13.54
CA VAL A 910 1.63 -25.64 12.60
C VAL A 910 2.78 -26.56 12.96
N ASN A 911 3.14 -26.68 14.25
CA ASN A 911 4.23 -27.57 14.67
C ASN A 911 3.93 -29.04 14.32
N LYS A 912 2.68 -29.48 14.52
CA LYS A 912 2.26 -30.82 14.11
C LYS A 912 2.42 -30.98 12.59
N TYR A 913 1.91 -30.04 11.80
CA TYR A 913 2.04 -30.09 10.33
C TYR A 913 3.52 -30.14 9.91
N ASN A 914 4.36 -29.27 10.46
CA ASN A 914 5.78 -29.21 10.14
C ASN A 914 6.56 -30.47 10.55
N SER A 915 6.08 -31.21 11.57
CA SER A 915 6.70 -32.50 11.96
C SER A 915 6.31 -33.66 11.03
N GLU A 916 5.17 -33.55 10.35
CA GLU A 916 4.61 -34.60 9.48
C GLU A 916 4.90 -34.34 7.99
N ASN A 917 5.26 -33.11 7.61
CA ASN A 917 5.45 -32.68 6.23
C ASN A 917 6.84 -32.10 5.98
N VAL A 918 7.31 -32.22 4.75
CA VAL A 918 8.65 -31.77 4.33
C VAL A 918 8.68 -30.26 4.05
N GLU A 919 7.56 -29.69 3.61
CA GLU A 919 7.41 -28.24 3.45
C GLU A 919 6.94 -27.64 4.78
N ALA A 920 7.87 -27.06 5.52
CA ALA A 920 7.57 -26.39 6.77
C ALA A 920 6.94 -25.00 6.52
N ILE A 921 5.88 -24.68 7.22
CA ILE A 921 5.30 -23.32 7.24
C ILE A 921 6.20 -22.43 8.08
N GLU A 922 6.81 -21.44 7.44
CA GLU A 922 7.72 -20.51 8.10
C GLU A 922 7.00 -19.38 8.83
N ILE A 923 7.73 -18.74 9.78
CA ILE A 923 7.22 -17.57 10.50
C ILE A 923 7.03 -16.40 9.52
N GLY A 924 5.82 -15.84 9.52
CA GLY A 924 5.41 -14.80 8.56
C GLY A 924 4.62 -15.34 7.36
N GLU A 925 4.69 -16.62 7.10
CA GLU A 925 3.99 -17.27 6.01
C GLU A 925 2.50 -17.47 6.31
N ARG A 926 1.68 -17.47 5.25
CA ARG A 926 0.24 -17.66 5.34
C ARG A 926 -0.13 -19.07 4.91
N TYR A 927 -0.82 -19.78 5.78
CA TYR A 927 -1.33 -21.13 5.51
C TYR A 927 -2.85 -21.17 5.45
N TYR A 928 -3.38 -22.14 4.71
CA TYR A 928 -4.80 -22.42 4.61
C TYR A 928 -5.18 -23.58 5.53
N PHE A 929 -6.39 -23.52 6.10
CA PHE A 929 -6.95 -24.59 6.91
C PHE A 929 -8.47 -24.65 6.74
N ALA A 930 -9.04 -25.82 7.02
CA ALA A 930 -10.47 -26.04 7.07
C ALA A 930 -10.87 -26.66 8.41
N TYR A 931 -12.12 -26.53 8.78
CA TYR A 931 -12.70 -27.32 9.85
C TYR A 931 -13.23 -28.63 9.24
N VAL A 932 -12.71 -29.75 9.71
CA VAL A 932 -12.98 -31.09 9.21
C VAL A 932 -13.31 -31.99 10.39
N CYS A 933 -14.30 -32.88 10.23
CA CYS A 933 -14.70 -33.82 11.25
C CYS A 933 -14.92 -35.22 10.66
N PRO A 934 -14.85 -36.29 11.46
CA PRO A 934 -15.20 -37.65 10.99
C PRO A 934 -16.59 -37.67 10.35
N GLU A 935 -16.75 -38.41 9.27
CA GLU A 935 -18.06 -38.55 8.60
C GLU A 935 -19.16 -39.07 9.53
N THR A 936 -18.78 -39.93 10.49
CA THR A 936 -19.67 -40.52 11.49
C THR A 936 -20.14 -39.56 12.56
N LEU A 937 -19.55 -38.33 12.63
CA LEU A 937 -19.91 -37.33 13.64
C LEU A 937 -21.34 -36.80 13.33
N PRO A 938 -22.32 -36.97 14.23
CA PRO A 938 -23.68 -36.49 14.00
C PRO A 938 -23.71 -34.96 14.06
N TRP A 939 -24.72 -34.37 13.42
CA TRP A 939 -24.98 -32.94 13.51
C TRP A 939 -25.20 -32.52 14.97
N GLN A 940 -24.36 -31.59 15.46
CA GLN A 940 -24.42 -31.11 16.84
C GLN A 940 -24.86 -29.66 16.90
N LYS A 941 -25.94 -29.38 17.59
CA LYS A 941 -26.42 -28.03 17.86
C LYS A 941 -25.49 -27.28 18.81
N LYS A 942 -24.75 -27.95 19.68
CA LYS A 942 -23.83 -27.38 20.67
C LYS A 942 -22.39 -27.77 20.33
N LEU A 943 -21.59 -26.80 19.81
CA LEU A 943 -20.20 -27.03 19.44
C LEU A 943 -19.26 -26.73 20.62
N THR A 944 -18.42 -27.71 20.98
CA THR A 944 -17.36 -27.58 21.98
C THR A 944 -16.01 -27.94 21.34
N ASN A 945 -14.90 -27.31 21.83
CA ASN A 945 -13.54 -27.61 21.38
C ASN A 945 -13.30 -27.50 19.87
N ILE A 946 -13.79 -26.41 19.26
CA ILE A 946 -13.76 -26.19 17.79
C ILE A 946 -12.34 -26.35 17.20
N LYS A 947 -11.30 -25.98 17.95
CA LYS A 947 -9.92 -25.99 17.45
C LYS A 947 -9.36 -27.39 17.17
N THR A 948 -9.90 -28.42 17.76
CA THR A 948 -9.47 -29.80 17.49
C THR A 948 -9.85 -30.29 16.09
N PHE A 949 -10.76 -29.59 15.43
CA PHE A 949 -11.23 -29.88 14.07
C PHE A 949 -10.50 -29.07 12.98
N GLU A 950 -9.52 -28.23 13.33
CA GLU A 950 -8.73 -27.53 12.32
C GLU A 950 -7.73 -28.49 11.67
N ARG A 951 -7.69 -28.50 10.34
CA ARG A 951 -6.69 -29.22 9.53
C ARG A 951 -6.06 -28.26 8.55
N ILE A 952 -4.74 -28.26 8.45
CA ILE A 952 -4.02 -27.51 7.39
C ILE A 952 -4.32 -28.18 6.06
N VAL A 953 -4.63 -27.38 5.06
CA VAL A 953 -4.97 -27.80 3.71
C VAL A 953 -3.90 -27.33 2.76
N ASP A 954 -3.16 -28.28 2.20
CA ASP A 954 -2.20 -28.09 1.12
C ASP A 954 -2.65 -28.83 -0.15
N LYS A 955 -1.79 -28.92 -1.16
CA LYS A 955 -2.09 -29.61 -2.41
C LYS A 955 -2.27 -31.14 -2.26
N SER A 956 -1.77 -31.73 -1.17
CA SER A 956 -1.83 -33.17 -0.89
C SER A 956 -2.97 -33.56 0.03
N PHE A 957 -3.73 -32.58 0.51
CA PHE A 957 -4.80 -32.82 1.49
C PHE A 957 -5.98 -33.57 0.86
N THR A 958 -6.41 -34.65 1.52
CA THR A 958 -7.60 -35.43 1.17
C THR A 958 -8.57 -35.50 2.35
N LEU A 959 -9.86 -35.72 2.06
CA LEU A 959 -10.92 -35.85 3.09
C LEU A 959 -11.15 -37.30 3.52
N ASP A 960 -10.16 -38.19 3.39
CA ASP A 960 -10.29 -39.62 3.63
C ASP A 960 -10.92 -39.94 5.00
N GLY A 961 -12.19 -40.41 5.01
CA GLY A 961 -12.98 -40.69 6.21
C GLY A 961 -13.41 -39.46 7.02
N GLU A 962 -13.15 -38.26 6.53
CA GLU A 962 -13.55 -37.00 7.13
C GLU A 962 -14.48 -36.20 6.19
N ARG A 963 -15.29 -35.31 6.75
CA ARG A 963 -16.11 -34.35 5.99
C ARG A 963 -15.85 -32.93 6.45
N ILE A 964 -16.22 -31.95 5.64
CA ILE A 964 -16.23 -30.55 6.04
C ILE A 964 -17.19 -30.38 7.23
N PHE A 965 -16.75 -29.70 8.27
CA PHE A 965 -17.55 -29.43 9.45
C PHE A 965 -18.46 -28.21 9.22
N TYR A 966 -19.46 -28.37 8.35
CA TYR A 966 -20.37 -27.30 7.90
C TYR A 966 -21.00 -26.52 9.04
N GLU A 967 -21.29 -27.17 10.15
CA GLU A 967 -21.99 -26.62 11.33
C GLU A 967 -21.20 -25.43 11.93
N ILE A 968 -19.87 -25.46 11.86
CA ILE A 968 -19.04 -24.36 12.34
C ILE A 968 -19.16 -23.15 11.42
N TYR A 969 -19.14 -23.37 10.12
CA TYR A 969 -19.24 -22.29 9.13
C TYR A 969 -20.64 -21.66 9.17
N PHE A 970 -21.68 -22.48 9.28
CA PHE A 970 -23.05 -22.01 9.39
C PHE A 970 -23.28 -21.21 10.68
N LYS A 971 -22.78 -21.69 11.81
CA LYS A 971 -22.88 -20.98 13.08
C LYS A 971 -22.22 -19.61 13.03
N ARG A 972 -21.05 -19.53 12.39
CA ARG A 972 -20.36 -18.24 12.20
C ARG A 972 -21.15 -17.29 11.30
N LEU A 973 -21.67 -17.78 10.18
CA LEU A 973 -22.49 -17.01 9.25
C LEU A 973 -23.76 -16.50 9.93
N ALA A 974 -24.50 -17.41 10.58
CA ALA A 974 -25.72 -17.06 11.30
C ALA A 974 -25.46 -16.04 12.43
N THR A 975 -24.36 -16.20 13.17
CA THR A 975 -23.96 -15.21 14.20
C THR A 975 -23.74 -13.83 13.60
N GLU A 976 -23.08 -13.73 12.41
CA GLU A 976 -22.86 -12.45 11.75
C GLU A 976 -24.17 -11.84 11.26
N ILE A 977 -25.05 -12.63 10.66
CA ILE A 977 -26.37 -12.16 10.19
C ILE A 977 -27.21 -11.64 11.36
N VAL A 978 -27.29 -12.40 12.47
CA VAL A 978 -27.98 -11.98 13.69
C VAL A 978 -27.41 -10.65 14.22
N ASN A 979 -26.09 -10.44 14.12
CA ASN A 979 -25.46 -9.19 14.51
C ASN A 979 -25.77 -8.00 13.58
N LEU A 980 -26.23 -8.25 12.36
CA LEU A 980 -26.68 -7.22 11.43
C LEU A 980 -28.10 -6.72 11.73
N LEU A 981 -28.93 -7.55 12.36
CA LEU A 981 -30.32 -7.24 12.60
C LEU A 981 -30.50 -6.34 13.84
N ASP A 982 -31.40 -5.37 13.76
CA ASP A 982 -31.63 -4.42 14.87
C ASP A 982 -32.42 -5.06 16.05
N ASN A 983 -33.24 -6.07 15.78
CA ASN A 983 -34.04 -6.74 16.82
C ASN A 983 -33.25 -7.90 17.46
N LYS A 984 -32.40 -7.58 18.43
CA LYS A 984 -31.54 -8.57 19.12
C LYS A 984 -32.33 -9.66 19.86
N VAL A 985 -33.47 -9.33 20.44
CA VAL A 985 -34.27 -10.31 21.20
C VAL A 985 -34.84 -11.38 20.29
N LEU A 986 -35.52 -10.95 19.22
CA LEU A 986 -36.10 -11.87 18.24
C LEU A 986 -35.02 -12.68 17.52
N SER A 987 -33.93 -12.04 17.08
CA SER A 987 -32.84 -12.72 16.41
C SER A 987 -32.13 -13.73 17.32
N THR A 988 -31.98 -13.42 18.62
CA THR A 988 -31.43 -14.37 19.60
C THR A 988 -32.34 -15.59 19.77
N GLN A 989 -33.63 -15.39 19.91
CA GLN A 989 -34.58 -16.49 20.06
C GLN A 989 -34.60 -17.42 18.84
N LEU A 990 -34.56 -16.84 17.63
CA LEU A 990 -34.51 -17.62 16.39
C LEU A 990 -33.17 -18.36 16.24
N PHE A 991 -32.05 -17.71 16.59
CA PHE A 991 -30.75 -18.35 16.58
C PHE A 991 -30.67 -19.53 17.58
N GLU A 992 -31.18 -19.35 18.79
CA GLU A 992 -31.28 -20.42 19.80
C GLU A 992 -32.11 -21.60 19.30
N LYS A 993 -33.22 -21.33 18.59
CA LYS A 993 -34.06 -22.35 17.98
C LYS A 993 -33.30 -23.15 16.91
N LEU A 994 -32.50 -22.46 16.07
CA LEU A 994 -31.70 -23.08 15.00
C LEU A 994 -30.50 -23.89 15.53
N PHE A 995 -29.75 -23.32 16.46
CA PHE A 995 -28.44 -23.83 16.87
C PHE A 995 -28.37 -24.33 18.32
N GLY A 996 -29.44 -24.15 19.13
CA GLY A 996 -29.48 -24.57 20.53
C GLY A 996 -28.50 -23.82 21.44
N THR A 997 -27.93 -22.73 21.00
CA THR A 997 -26.99 -21.89 21.75
C THR A 997 -27.22 -20.41 21.48
N LYS A 998 -26.80 -19.52 22.41
CA LYS A 998 -26.89 -18.07 22.21
C LYS A 998 -25.85 -17.57 21.20
N PRO A 999 -26.17 -16.57 20.37
CA PRO A 999 -25.19 -15.94 19.50
C PRO A 999 -24.15 -15.13 20.31
N ILE A 1000 -22.94 -15.02 19.77
CA ILE A 1000 -21.91 -14.13 20.34
C ILE A 1000 -22.10 -12.76 19.73
N PHE A 1001 -22.54 -11.79 20.53
CA PHE A 1001 -22.60 -10.39 20.10
C PHE A 1001 -21.24 -9.71 20.35
N TYR A 1002 -20.62 -9.22 19.29
CA TYR A 1002 -19.45 -8.35 19.43
C TYR A 1002 -19.93 -6.94 19.75
N SER A 1003 -19.54 -6.42 20.91
CA SER A 1003 -19.79 -5.04 21.37
C SER A 1003 -18.97 -4.01 20.60
#